data_a16111452bf777fe60a7df5b72b06759
#
_entry.id   a16111452bf777fe60a7df5b72b06759
#
_cell.length_a   1.000
_cell.length_b   1.000
_cell.length_c   1.000
_cell.angle_alpha   90.00
_cell.angle_beta   90.00
_cell.angle_gamma   90.00
#
_symmetry.space_group_name_H-M   'P 1'
#
loop_
_entity.id
_entity.type
_entity.pdbx_description
1 polymer ?
#
loop_
_entity_poly.entity_id
_entity_poly.type
_entity_poly.pdbx_seq_one_letter_code
_entity_poly.pdbx_strand_id
1 'polypeptide(L)'
;MDTPGRFYLGRIVDPATGKTGSEPLIYDSEDLTTHGVVVGMTGSGKTGLCIGMLEEAALSNIPALMIDPKGDITNALLHFPDLSPQDFQPWVNPDQARREGKTLEQAAEETAANWRKGLEDWGIGPERLQKLADSVHFAIYTPGSDSGIPVSILASLKAPKIPWESNREMLREQISSTVTALLGLVGLRDIDPVRSREHILLSNIFEHAWSQGRDLDLSELILQAQNPPFQKLGVFDVNTFFPEKDRFGLAMLLNNILAAPAFQTWIEGQPLDVQQLLYHPDGKARHSVFYIAHLSDEERMFFVTLLYSAVETWMRSQTGTAQLRAIVYFDEIFGYLPPVANPASKQVMLRMLKQARAFGVGQVLVTQNPVDVDYKALSNAGSWFIGKLQTDQDKQRLLDGLSSAAGAGMDRSQYDRLISGLGKRVFLLHNIHNKQPVLFSTRWAMNYLAGPLTRNQIPPLNAMVGATAPAASTPGGAASATSYASTAGLAAAKPAPGAAATASTVTGANKVGSLTRPGVPAGYQEYFLPNNVTLSQAFQASGHSYPENFASQGLVYKPVLLAQAGIRFFNRKYNLDTELQHTALVTSADRRGVVRWEDYSVDPIEQGALDRQASPDSLFAPLEAPLSDPKLLKALEADFTEWAFQTSKVTVRANDTLKVYAGPEVSPADFRAMCAEAARNGRDAELKKNSEQYDRKLVTLKEKLAREQRELDQDEDELSSRKMEELGTHAETIFSLFGKRRSSRRISGSLSKRRMTSQAKADVTESKEVIADLTRQINDLETEKSRALQEVNDRWAKMVNQVSEIPVSPLKKDVLVNLFGIAWLPYHLVQAGDERIELPGFKVKSS
;
A
#
# COMPACT_ATOMS: atom_id res chain seq x y z
N MET A 1 26.25 2.93 31.43
CA MET A 1 25.39 2.68 30.29
C MET A 1 24.48 3.87 29.94
N ASP A 2 24.41 4.89 30.76
CA ASP A 2 23.45 6.01 30.61
C ASP A 2 24.07 7.30 30.07
N THR A 3 24.79 7.19 28.94
CA THR A 3 25.27 8.38 28.24
C THR A 3 24.20 8.76 27.21
N PRO A 4 23.62 9.98 27.26
CA PRO A 4 22.67 10.43 26.25
C PRO A 4 23.21 10.24 24.83
N GLY A 5 22.36 9.77 23.92
CA GLY A 5 22.75 9.50 22.53
C GLY A 5 23.47 8.17 22.29
N ARG A 6 23.73 7.38 23.32
CA ARG A 6 24.37 6.05 23.24
C ARG A 6 23.33 4.98 23.51
N PHE A 7 22.84 4.30 22.48
CA PHE A 7 21.76 3.30 22.56
C PHE A 7 22.33 1.92 22.88
N TYR A 8 21.92 1.35 24.02
CA TYR A 8 22.23 -0.02 24.39
C TYR A 8 21.22 -0.97 23.73
N LEU A 9 21.60 -1.59 22.62
CA LEU A 9 20.72 -2.43 21.83
C LEU A 9 20.83 -3.91 22.17
N GLY A 10 21.93 -4.36 22.79
CA GLY A 10 22.14 -5.77 23.11
C GLY A 10 23.58 -6.12 23.43
N ARG A 11 23.95 -7.37 23.19
CA ARG A 11 25.32 -7.87 23.36
C ARG A 11 25.86 -8.49 22.08
N ILE A 12 27.14 -8.33 21.84
CA ILE A 12 27.82 -8.88 20.68
C ILE A 12 27.76 -10.39 20.66
N VAL A 13 27.53 -10.98 19.49
CA VAL A 13 27.54 -12.41 19.24
C VAL A 13 28.80 -12.76 18.47
N ASP A 14 29.53 -13.77 18.93
CA ASP A 14 30.70 -14.30 18.24
C ASP A 14 30.25 -15.04 16.96
N PRO A 15 30.70 -14.58 15.77
CA PRO A 15 30.30 -15.18 14.50
C PRO A 15 30.75 -16.64 14.33
N ALA A 16 31.81 -17.05 15.02
CA ALA A 16 32.37 -18.39 14.90
C ALA A 16 31.60 -19.44 15.75
N THR A 17 31.15 -19.03 16.93
CA THR A 17 30.50 -19.93 17.88
C THR A 17 28.96 -19.72 17.95
N GLY A 18 28.45 -18.60 17.46
CA GLY A 18 27.06 -18.21 17.59
C GLY A 18 26.62 -17.85 19.02
N LYS A 19 27.57 -17.76 19.96
CA LYS A 19 27.29 -17.47 21.38
C LYS A 19 27.28 -15.97 21.65
N THR A 20 26.30 -15.55 22.46
CA THR A 20 26.23 -14.16 22.95
C THR A 20 27.31 -13.92 24.00
N GLY A 21 28.16 -12.95 23.77
CA GLY A 21 29.20 -12.50 24.70
C GLY A 21 28.66 -11.61 25.82
N SER A 22 29.59 -11.10 26.66
CA SER A 22 29.28 -10.10 27.69
C SER A 22 29.44 -8.66 27.19
N GLU A 23 30.07 -8.45 26.03
CA GLU A 23 30.34 -7.12 25.47
C GLU A 23 29.04 -6.47 24.97
N PRO A 24 28.69 -5.25 25.47
CA PRO A 24 27.47 -4.57 25.06
C PRO A 24 27.63 -4.01 23.64
N LEU A 25 26.58 -4.10 22.84
CA LEU A 25 26.44 -3.32 21.62
C LEU A 25 25.87 -1.94 21.98
N ILE A 26 26.71 -0.94 21.88
CA ILE A 26 26.33 0.46 22.00
C ILE A 26 26.27 1.09 20.63
N TYR A 27 25.10 1.54 20.23
CA TYR A 27 24.87 2.19 18.95
C TYR A 27 24.78 3.71 19.14
N ASP A 28 25.47 4.45 18.30
CA ASP A 28 25.45 5.91 18.36
C ASP A 28 24.20 6.47 17.69
N SER A 29 23.42 7.26 18.42
CA SER A 29 22.18 7.82 17.88
C SER A 29 22.39 8.75 16.69
N GLU A 30 23.56 9.40 16.58
CA GLU A 30 23.89 10.26 15.44
C GLU A 30 23.94 9.48 14.11
N ASP A 31 24.24 8.18 14.17
CA ASP A 31 24.22 7.31 12.98
C ASP A 31 22.80 7.15 12.39
N LEU A 32 21.73 7.32 13.21
CA LEU A 32 20.36 7.32 12.71
C LEU A 32 20.00 8.54 11.87
N THR A 33 20.79 9.60 11.90
CA THR A 33 20.61 10.74 10.98
C THR A 33 20.75 10.29 9.52
N THR A 34 21.52 9.22 9.29
CA THR A 34 21.67 8.57 7.98
C THR A 34 20.62 7.48 7.74
N HIS A 35 19.58 7.43 8.54
CA HIS A 35 18.46 6.50 8.49
C HIS A 35 18.81 5.05 8.83
N GLY A 36 17.82 4.34 9.37
CA GLY A 36 17.91 2.93 9.71
C GLY A 36 16.88 2.09 8.96
N VAL A 37 17.27 0.89 8.56
CA VAL A 37 16.37 -0.12 7.98
C VAL A 37 16.42 -1.37 8.83
N VAL A 38 15.26 -1.86 9.25
CA VAL A 38 15.14 -3.10 10.02
C VAL A 38 14.41 -4.14 9.18
N VAL A 39 15.08 -5.25 8.89
CA VAL A 39 14.55 -6.32 8.04
C VAL A 39 14.57 -7.66 8.76
N GLY A 40 13.54 -8.46 8.58
CA GLY A 40 13.53 -9.83 9.10
C GLY A 40 12.13 -10.44 9.08
N MET A 41 12.03 -11.75 9.07
CA MET A 41 10.74 -12.46 9.09
C MET A 41 9.97 -12.26 10.40
N THR A 42 8.69 -12.64 10.41
CA THR A 42 7.88 -12.70 11.64
C THR A 42 8.54 -13.63 12.68
N GLY A 43 8.60 -13.17 13.92
CA GLY A 43 9.24 -13.92 15.01
C GLY A 43 10.78 -13.86 15.04
N SER A 44 11.42 -13.09 14.16
CA SER A 44 12.88 -12.85 14.23
C SER A 44 13.30 -11.99 15.42
N GLY A 45 12.38 -11.22 16.02
CA GLY A 45 12.62 -10.31 17.14
C GLY A 45 12.65 -8.83 16.77
N LYS A 46 12.19 -8.46 15.58
CA LYS A 46 12.18 -7.04 15.11
C LYS A 46 11.50 -6.09 16.08
N THR A 47 10.27 -6.41 16.51
CA THR A 47 9.52 -5.56 17.44
C THR A 47 10.31 -5.29 18.71
N GLY A 48 10.95 -6.32 19.28
CA GLY A 48 11.79 -6.15 20.47
C GLY A 48 13.01 -5.27 20.23
N LEU A 49 13.69 -5.38 19.08
CA LEU A 49 14.79 -4.48 18.71
C LEU A 49 14.30 -3.04 18.53
N CYS A 50 13.20 -2.86 17.81
CA CYS A 50 12.66 -1.53 17.52
C CYS A 50 12.16 -0.83 18.78
N ILE A 51 11.43 -1.54 19.64
CA ILE A 51 11.02 -1.01 20.95
C ILE A 51 12.25 -0.66 21.78
N GLY A 52 13.26 -1.53 21.85
CA GLY A 52 14.51 -1.24 22.54
C GLY A 52 15.23 0.00 22.01
N MET A 53 15.22 0.23 20.70
CA MET A 53 15.77 1.46 20.10
C MET A 53 14.97 2.70 20.49
N LEU A 54 13.64 2.60 20.50
CA LEU A 54 12.75 3.70 20.91
C LEU A 54 12.85 3.99 22.42
N GLU A 55 13.03 2.97 23.25
CA GLU A 55 13.31 3.14 24.69
C GLU A 55 14.62 3.91 24.92
N GLU A 56 15.67 3.61 24.19
CA GLU A 56 16.94 4.34 24.29
C GLU A 56 16.81 5.78 23.77
N ALA A 57 16.00 6.01 22.74
CA ALA A 57 15.68 7.34 22.26
C ALA A 57 14.92 8.14 23.35
N ALA A 58 13.94 7.52 24.01
CA ALA A 58 13.21 8.12 25.13
C ALA A 58 14.16 8.50 26.28
N LEU A 59 15.00 7.56 26.71
CA LEU A 59 15.99 7.80 27.75
C LEU A 59 17.00 8.93 27.43
N SER A 60 17.19 9.18 26.13
CA SER A 60 18.04 10.26 25.60
C SER A 60 17.25 11.55 25.33
N ASN A 61 15.98 11.62 25.69
CA ASN A 61 15.06 12.74 25.42
C ASN A 61 14.98 13.10 23.92
N ILE A 62 15.06 12.08 23.05
CA ILE A 62 14.93 12.23 21.59
C ILE A 62 13.47 11.94 21.23
N PRO A 63 12.73 12.90 20.63
CA PRO A 63 11.33 12.71 20.28
C PRO A 63 11.15 11.74 19.10
N ALA A 64 10.00 11.05 19.07
CA ALA A 64 9.69 10.11 18.00
C ALA A 64 8.23 10.20 17.53
N LEU A 65 8.04 10.18 16.22
CA LEU A 65 6.76 9.91 15.57
C LEU A 65 6.76 8.46 15.10
N MET A 66 5.82 7.67 15.56
CA MET A 66 5.78 6.22 15.34
C MET A 66 4.50 5.84 14.61
N ILE A 67 4.62 5.33 13.39
CA ILE A 67 3.49 4.89 12.57
C ILE A 67 3.30 3.39 12.78
N ASP A 68 2.12 3.03 13.30
CA ASP A 68 1.77 1.67 13.73
C ASP A 68 0.54 1.14 12.96
N PRO A 69 0.73 0.43 11.84
CA PRO A 69 -0.37 -0.14 11.08
C PRO A 69 -0.91 -1.46 11.64
N LYS A 70 -0.31 -2.00 12.72
CA LYS A 70 -0.66 -3.32 13.26
C LYS A 70 -1.06 -3.31 14.74
N GLY A 71 -0.66 -2.32 15.51
CA GLY A 71 -0.86 -2.26 16.95
C GLY A 71 0.29 -2.86 17.77
N ASP A 72 1.43 -3.15 17.14
CA ASP A 72 2.60 -3.70 17.82
C ASP A 72 3.40 -2.62 18.58
N ILE A 73 3.45 -1.42 18.06
CA ILE A 73 4.25 -0.30 18.61
C ILE A 73 3.52 0.42 19.75
N THR A 74 2.21 0.27 19.83
CA THR A 74 1.42 0.72 21.01
C THR A 74 1.95 0.13 22.32
N ASN A 75 2.63 -1.03 22.28
CA ASN A 75 3.32 -1.61 23.45
C ASN A 75 4.43 -0.70 24.02
N ALA A 76 4.90 0.33 23.29
CA ALA A 76 5.84 1.32 23.82
C ALA A 76 5.29 2.10 25.04
N LEU A 77 3.98 2.05 25.29
CA LEU A 77 3.36 2.66 26.47
C LEU A 77 3.29 1.70 27.68
N LEU A 78 3.54 0.39 27.49
CA LEU A 78 3.46 -0.61 28.55
C LEU A 78 4.76 -0.70 29.34
N HIS A 79 5.12 0.36 30.04
CA HIS A 79 6.26 0.40 30.96
C HIS A 79 5.78 0.34 32.41
N PHE A 80 6.28 -0.62 33.16
CA PHE A 80 5.88 -0.93 34.53
C PHE A 80 7.10 -0.85 35.46
N PRO A 81 7.38 0.31 36.09
CA PRO A 81 8.57 0.50 36.93
C PRO A 81 8.71 -0.53 38.04
N ASP A 82 7.60 -0.86 38.71
CA ASP A 82 7.58 -1.81 39.83
C ASP A 82 7.51 -3.28 39.39
N LEU A 83 7.22 -3.54 38.14
CA LEU A 83 6.99 -4.87 37.60
C LEU A 83 6.00 -5.69 38.45
N SER A 84 4.94 -5.03 38.95
CA SER A 84 3.94 -5.69 39.81
C SER A 84 3.00 -6.55 38.92
N PRO A 85 2.56 -7.74 39.42
CA PRO A 85 1.59 -8.55 38.66
C PRO A 85 0.33 -7.81 38.26
N GLN A 86 -0.12 -6.87 39.11
CA GLN A 86 -1.31 -6.06 38.88
C GLN A 86 -1.19 -5.19 37.61
N ASP A 87 0.02 -4.70 37.29
CA ASP A 87 0.28 -3.91 36.10
C ASP A 87 0.15 -4.74 34.83
N PHE A 88 0.55 -6.00 34.87
CA PHE A 88 0.48 -6.91 33.73
C PHE A 88 -0.92 -7.50 33.51
N GLN A 89 -1.72 -7.66 34.58
CA GLN A 89 -2.99 -8.39 34.54
C GLN A 89 -3.97 -7.87 33.44
N PRO A 90 -4.15 -6.55 33.19
CA PRO A 90 -5.04 -6.05 32.14
C PRO A 90 -4.58 -6.41 30.72
N TRP A 91 -3.30 -6.75 30.54
CA TRP A 91 -2.67 -6.93 29.23
C TRP A 91 -2.33 -8.38 28.91
N VAL A 92 -2.46 -9.30 29.89
CA VAL A 92 -2.25 -10.73 29.68
C VAL A 92 -3.39 -11.29 28.83
N ASN A 93 -3.06 -12.16 27.87
CA ASN A 93 -4.03 -12.77 26.99
C ASN A 93 -4.93 -13.78 27.76
N PRO A 94 -6.25 -13.51 27.92
CA PRO A 94 -7.13 -14.40 28.68
C PRO A 94 -7.28 -15.80 28.07
N ASP A 95 -7.24 -15.90 26.73
CA ASP A 95 -7.41 -17.17 26.04
C ASP A 95 -6.16 -18.05 26.18
N GLN A 96 -4.98 -17.41 26.21
CA GLN A 96 -3.75 -18.14 26.50
C GLN A 96 -3.74 -18.65 27.93
N ALA A 97 -4.07 -17.82 28.90
CA ALA A 97 -4.17 -18.21 30.31
C ALA A 97 -5.12 -19.42 30.49
N ARG A 98 -6.30 -19.38 29.85
CA ARG A 98 -7.26 -20.50 29.87
C ARG A 98 -6.70 -21.80 29.24
N ARG A 99 -6.00 -21.69 28.11
CA ARG A 99 -5.37 -22.86 27.44
C ARG A 99 -4.31 -23.50 28.32
N GLU A 100 -3.62 -22.69 29.12
CA GLU A 100 -2.59 -23.15 30.06
C GLU A 100 -3.18 -23.58 31.40
N GLY A 101 -4.49 -23.52 31.60
CA GLY A 101 -5.18 -23.87 32.84
C GLY A 101 -4.91 -22.92 34.00
N LYS A 102 -4.56 -21.65 33.70
CA LYS A 102 -4.20 -20.63 34.68
C LYS A 102 -5.32 -19.60 34.85
N THR A 103 -5.41 -19.01 36.05
CA THR A 103 -6.19 -17.78 36.25
C THR A 103 -5.44 -16.58 35.66
N LEU A 104 -6.13 -15.45 35.45
CA LEU A 104 -5.48 -14.22 34.96
C LEU A 104 -4.42 -13.70 35.94
N GLU A 105 -4.67 -13.84 37.25
CA GLU A 105 -3.72 -13.48 38.31
C GLU A 105 -2.46 -14.31 38.21
N GLN A 106 -2.59 -15.63 38.10
CA GLN A 106 -1.45 -16.56 37.96
C GLN A 106 -0.65 -16.28 36.70
N ALA A 107 -1.32 -16.00 35.58
CA ALA A 107 -0.66 -15.66 34.33
C ALA A 107 0.07 -14.31 34.42
N ALA A 108 -0.49 -13.34 35.15
CA ALA A 108 0.14 -12.03 35.39
C ALA A 108 1.36 -12.16 36.32
N GLU A 109 1.29 -12.97 37.39
CA GLU A 109 2.40 -13.25 38.27
C GLU A 109 3.59 -13.88 37.52
N GLU A 110 3.31 -14.90 36.72
CA GLU A 110 4.33 -15.56 35.93
C GLU A 110 4.94 -14.62 34.87
N THR A 111 4.10 -13.81 34.22
CA THR A 111 4.55 -12.83 33.24
C THR A 111 5.46 -11.79 33.87
N ALA A 112 5.07 -11.24 35.02
CA ALA A 112 5.87 -10.27 35.78
C ALA A 112 7.22 -10.87 36.22
N ALA A 113 7.21 -12.11 36.73
CA ALA A 113 8.42 -12.81 37.13
C ALA A 113 9.37 -13.06 35.94
N ASN A 114 8.83 -13.52 34.81
CA ASN A 114 9.61 -13.75 33.59
C ASN A 114 10.18 -12.44 33.03
N TRP A 115 9.41 -11.34 33.11
CA TRP A 115 9.87 -10.03 32.63
C TRP A 115 11.00 -9.49 33.50
N ARG A 116 10.84 -9.59 34.82
CA ARG A 116 11.88 -9.21 35.79
C ARG A 116 13.18 -9.97 35.56
N LYS A 117 13.10 -11.28 35.47
CA LYS A 117 14.25 -12.12 35.19
C LYS A 117 14.92 -11.77 33.86
N GLY A 118 14.08 -11.55 32.81
CA GLY A 118 14.60 -11.19 31.49
C GLY A 118 15.36 -9.88 31.50
N LEU A 119 14.93 -8.89 32.27
CA LEU A 119 15.61 -7.60 32.43
C LEU A 119 16.90 -7.72 33.25
N GLU A 120 16.86 -8.48 34.36
CA GLU A 120 18.01 -8.74 35.22
C GLU A 120 19.16 -9.42 34.45
N ASP A 121 18.84 -10.40 33.57
CA ASP A 121 19.83 -11.09 32.72
C ASP A 121 20.59 -10.12 31.79
N TRP A 122 19.98 -8.95 31.49
CA TRP A 122 20.57 -7.90 30.67
C TRP A 122 21.12 -6.71 31.46
N GLY A 123 21.12 -6.78 32.80
CA GLY A 123 21.61 -5.76 33.70
C GLY A 123 20.73 -4.49 33.73
N ILE A 124 19.41 -4.67 33.51
CA ILE A 124 18.43 -3.58 33.53
C ILE A 124 17.66 -3.67 34.84
N GLY A 125 17.84 -2.69 35.72
CA GLY A 125 17.18 -2.62 37.02
C GLY A 125 15.94 -1.70 37.01
N PRO A 126 15.17 -1.68 38.14
CA PRO A 126 13.96 -0.85 38.30
C PRO A 126 14.21 0.65 38.10
N GLU A 127 15.39 1.15 38.53
CA GLU A 127 15.78 2.54 38.34
C GLU A 127 15.76 2.99 36.88
N ARG A 128 16.16 2.09 35.96
CA ARG A 128 16.15 2.39 34.54
C ARG A 128 14.73 2.37 33.97
N LEU A 129 13.86 1.50 34.49
CA LEU A 129 12.44 1.47 34.14
C LEU A 129 11.74 2.76 34.57
N GLN A 130 12.00 3.22 35.82
CA GLN A 130 11.47 4.48 36.31
C GLN A 130 11.97 5.65 35.46
N LYS A 131 13.27 5.67 35.14
CA LYS A 131 13.84 6.70 34.28
C LYS A 131 13.19 6.71 32.89
N LEU A 132 12.84 5.55 32.32
CA LEU A 132 12.10 5.46 31.07
C LEU A 132 10.70 6.07 31.21
N ALA A 133 9.97 5.70 32.26
CA ALA A 133 8.62 6.21 32.52
C ALA A 133 8.58 7.75 32.64
N ASP A 134 9.65 8.33 33.23
CA ASP A 134 9.75 9.77 33.47
C ASP A 134 10.44 10.54 32.32
N SER A 135 10.96 9.86 31.31
CA SER A 135 11.85 10.47 30.31
C SER A 135 11.12 11.37 29.32
N VAL A 136 10.04 10.87 28.73
CA VAL A 136 9.29 11.54 27.67
C VAL A 136 7.78 11.40 27.91
N HIS A 137 7.00 12.20 27.20
CA HIS A 137 5.54 12.03 27.19
C HIS A 137 5.15 11.03 26.09
N PHE A 138 4.43 9.99 26.47
CA PHE A 138 3.88 9.02 25.54
C PHE A 138 2.42 9.34 25.22
N ALA A 139 1.99 9.17 23.96
CA ALA A 139 0.60 9.32 23.56
C ALA A 139 0.27 8.49 22.33
N ILE A 140 -0.94 7.91 22.28
CA ILE A 140 -1.46 7.22 21.11
C ILE A 140 -2.51 8.09 20.44
N TYR A 141 -2.25 8.40 19.19
CA TYR A 141 -3.12 9.12 18.28
C TYR A 141 -3.85 8.13 17.38
N THR A 142 -5.14 8.37 17.15
CA THR A 142 -5.98 7.55 16.29
C THR A 142 -6.65 8.41 15.22
N PRO A 143 -5.98 8.64 14.07
CA PRO A 143 -6.58 9.39 12.97
C PRO A 143 -7.91 8.75 12.55
N GLY A 144 -8.94 9.56 12.31
CA GLY A 144 -10.27 9.05 11.95
C GLY A 144 -11.00 8.29 13.04
N SER A 145 -10.56 8.36 14.31
CA SER A 145 -11.20 7.67 15.43
C SER A 145 -11.01 8.43 16.76
N ASP A 146 -12.00 8.29 17.63
CA ASP A 146 -12.04 8.82 18.99
C ASP A 146 -11.51 7.84 20.06
N SER A 147 -11.04 6.67 19.65
CA SER A 147 -10.54 5.63 20.59
C SER A 147 -9.24 6.04 21.28
N GLY A 148 -8.42 6.87 20.66
CA GLY A 148 -7.26 7.53 21.26
C GLY A 148 -7.41 9.05 21.15
N ILE A 149 -6.30 9.73 20.95
CA ILE A 149 -6.33 11.17 20.68
C ILE A 149 -6.62 11.35 19.17
N PRO A 150 -7.78 11.90 18.79
CA PRO A 150 -8.09 12.13 17.39
C PRO A 150 -7.16 13.18 16.77
N VAL A 151 -6.85 13.02 15.50
CA VAL A 151 -5.97 13.93 14.75
C VAL A 151 -6.77 14.67 13.69
N SER A 152 -6.76 16.00 13.74
CA SER A 152 -7.38 16.85 12.75
C SER A 152 -6.46 17.07 11.54
N ILE A 153 -6.99 16.81 10.35
CA ILE A 153 -6.29 17.08 9.08
C ILE A 153 -6.41 18.54 8.62
N LEU A 154 -7.28 19.35 9.24
CA LEU A 154 -7.49 20.73 8.86
C LEU A 154 -6.22 21.58 8.90
N ALA A 155 -5.28 21.21 9.79
CA ALA A 155 -3.98 21.89 9.83
C ALA A 155 -3.14 21.70 8.57
N SER A 156 -3.33 20.62 7.83
CA SER A 156 -2.61 20.36 6.56
C SER A 156 -3.09 21.21 5.39
N LEU A 157 -4.25 21.81 5.51
CA LEU A 157 -4.81 22.74 4.51
C LEU A 157 -4.43 24.19 4.78
N LYS A 158 -3.92 24.51 5.99
CA LYS A 158 -3.49 25.85 6.37
C LYS A 158 -2.18 26.23 5.71
N ALA A 159 -2.02 27.52 5.44
CA ALA A 159 -0.77 28.06 4.92
C ALA A 159 0.38 27.85 5.90
N PRO A 160 1.48 27.21 5.51
CA PRO A 160 2.65 27.08 6.36
C PRO A 160 3.22 28.45 6.77
N LYS A 161 3.68 28.54 8.02
CA LYS A 161 4.25 29.80 8.59
C LYS A 161 5.68 30.06 8.09
N ILE A 162 5.91 29.89 6.79
CA ILE A 162 7.19 30.14 6.13
C ILE A 162 6.95 31.07 4.93
N PRO A 163 7.89 32.01 4.64
CA PRO A 163 7.69 32.96 3.55
C PRO A 163 7.58 32.24 2.20
N TRP A 164 6.52 32.53 1.47
CA TRP A 164 6.25 31.95 0.16
C TRP A 164 7.38 32.22 -0.84
N GLU A 165 7.83 33.49 -0.92
CA GLU A 165 8.80 33.93 -1.93
C GLU A 165 10.13 33.17 -1.89
N SER A 166 10.62 32.84 -0.71
CA SER A 166 11.89 32.12 -0.54
C SER A 166 11.75 30.61 -0.53
N ASN A 167 10.52 30.06 -0.50
CA ASN A 167 10.26 28.61 -0.35
C ASN A 167 9.26 28.06 -1.39
N ARG A 168 9.08 28.73 -2.53
CA ARG A 168 8.06 28.38 -3.54
C ARG A 168 8.10 26.94 -3.99
N GLU A 169 9.28 26.43 -4.30
CA GLU A 169 9.45 25.05 -4.81
C GLU A 169 8.98 24.04 -3.78
N MET A 170 9.44 24.19 -2.53
CA MET A 170 9.06 23.32 -1.42
C MET A 170 7.56 23.36 -1.14
N LEU A 171 6.96 24.55 -1.12
CA LEU A 171 5.54 24.72 -0.86
C LEU A 171 4.68 24.13 -1.98
N ARG A 172 5.13 24.22 -3.23
CA ARG A 172 4.49 23.54 -4.37
C ARG A 172 4.59 22.01 -4.28
N GLU A 173 5.71 21.47 -3.81
CA GLU A 173 5.84 20.04 -3.53
C GLU A 173 4.90 19.60 -2.43
N GLN A 174 4.75 20.39 -1.37
CA GLN A 174 3.80 20.11 -0.29
C GLN A 174 2.35 20.16 -0.80
N ILE A 175 2.00 21.18 -1.58
CA ILE A 175 0.68 21.29 -2.23
C ILE A 175 0.43 20.04 -3.08
N SER A 176 1.36 19.67 -3.95
CA SER A 176 1.22 18.51 -4.81
C SER A 176 1.00 17.22 -4.02
N SER A 177 1.75 17.01 -2.94
CA SER A 177 1.60 15.83 -2.08
C SER A 177 0.24 15.82 -1.36
N THR A 178 -0.19 16.97 -0.83
CA THR A 178 -1.48 17.13 -0.14
C THR A 178 -2.65 16.91 -1.10
N VAL A 179 -2.60 17.50 -2.29
CA VAL A 179 -3.64 17.33 -3.32
C VAL A 179 -3.69 15.87 -3.81
N THR A 180 -2.54 15.25 -4.07
CA THR A 180 -2.50 13.83 -4.47
C THR A 180 -3.12 12.94 -3.39
N ALA A 181 -2.80 13.18 -2.12
CA ALA A 181 -3.38 12.43 -1.00
C ALA A 181 -4.90 12.64 -0.92
N LEU A 182 -5.37 13.89 -1.04
CA LEU A 182 -6.79 14.22 -0.98
C LEU A 182 -7.59 13.59 -2.14
N LEU A 183 -7.05 13.61 -3.36
CA LEU A 183 -7.67 12.98 -4.52
C LEU A 183 -7.69 11.44 -4.35
N GLY A 184 -6.64 10.85 -3.81
CA GLY A 184 -6.59 9.42 -3.46
C GLY A 184 -7.67 9.02 -2.46
N LEU A 185 -7.93 9.85 -1.45
CA LEU A 185 -8.97 9.63 -0.45
C LEU A 185 -10.40 9.60 -1.04
N VAL A 186 -10.66 10.39 -2.09
CA VAL A 186 -11.94 10.36 -2.82
C VAL A 186 -12.00 9.29 -3.92
N GLY A 187 -11.05 8.35 -3.94
CA GLY A 187 -11.03 7.20 -4.84
C GLY A 187 -10.39 7.45 -6.21
N LEU A 188 -9.82 8.64 -6.46
CA LEU A 188 -9.09 8.93 -7.69
C LEU A 188 -7.66 8.38 -7.56
N ARG A 189 -7.37 7.29 -8.28
CA ARG A 189 -6.07 6.59 -8.28
C ARG A 189 -5.21 6.99 -9.47
N ASP A 190 -3.92 6.70 -9.39
CA ASP A 190 -2.93 6.93 -10.47
C ASP A 190 -2.90 8.37 -10.98
N ILE A 191 -3.02 9.33 -10.05
CA ILE A 191 -3.00 10.76 -10.35
C ILE A 191 -1.60 11.18 -10.82
N ASP A 192 -1.53 11.64 -12.08
CA ASP A 192 -0.35 12.32 -12.61
C ASP A 192 -0.46 13.82 -12.29
N PRO A 193 0.42 14.38 -11.43
CA PRO A 193 0.36 15.80 -11.04
C PRO A 193 0.43 16.80 -12.18
N VAL A 194 0.98 16.40 -13.33
CA VAL A 194 1.16 17.27 -14.50
C VAL A 194 0.02 17.12 -15.51
N ARG A 195 -0.70 16.00 -15.51
CA ARG A 195 -1.71 15.69 -16.53
C ARG A 195 -3.14 15.68 -16.00
N SER A 196 -3.33 15.37 -14.70
CA SER A 196 -4.66 15.34 -14.12
C SER A 196 -5.25 16.75 -13.96
N ARG A 197 -6.39 17.00 -14.57
CA ARG A 197 -7.10 18.29 -14.47
C ARG A 197 -7.51 18.61 -13.04
N GLU A 198 -7.94 17.59 -12.31
CA GLU A 198 -8.33 17.67 -10.89
C GLU A 198 -7.14 18.12 -10.05
N HIS A 199 -5.99 17.50 -10.24
CA HIS A 199 -4.78 17.84 -9.51
C HIS A 199 -4.30 19.26 -9.83
N ILE A 200 -4.27 19.64 -11.11
CA ILE A 200 -3.85 20.97 -11.55
C ILE A 200 -4.78 22.04 -10.97
N LEU A 201 -6.09 21.81 -11.00
CA LEU A 201 -7.07 22.77 -10.46
C LEU A 201 -6.85 22.98 -8.95
N LEU A 202 -6.87 21.90 -8.17
CA LEU A 202 -6.72 22.00 -6.72
C LEU A 202 -5.37 22.58 -6.33
N SER A 203 -4.29 22.20 -6.99
CA SER A 203 -2.96 22.75 -6.72
C SER A 203 -2.89 24.27 -6.96
N ASN A 204 -3.55 24.78 -8.02
CA ASN A 204 -3.61 26.21 -8.26
C ASN A 204 -4.48 26.95 -7.24
N ILE A 205 -5.54 26.33 -6.70
CA ILE A 205 -6.34 26.90 -5.61
C ILE A 205 -5.49 27.04 -4.34
N PHE A 206 -4.75 25.97 -3.98
CA PHE A 206 -3.81 26.02 -2.84
C PHE A 206 -2.73 27.09 -3.04
N GLU A 207 -2.09 27.12 -4.21
CA GLU A 207 -1.05 28.11 -4.52
C GLU A 207 -1.60 29.53 -4.43
N HIS A 208 -2.81 29.78 -4.94
CA HIS A 208 -3.48 31.08 -4.87
C HIS A 208 -3.73 31.51 -3.42
N ALA A 209 -4.18 30.60 -2.54
CA ALA A 209 -4.42 30.92 -1.14
C ALA A 209 -3.11 31.07 -0.36
N TRP A 210 -2.19 30.11 -0.44
CA TRP A 210 -0.96 30.09 0.35
C TRP A 210 0.04 31.18 -0.06
N SER A 211 0.08 31.56 -1.33
CA SER A 211 0.92 32.70 -1.78
C SER A 211 0.49 34.02 -1.18
N GLN A 212 -0.77 34.13 -0.75
CA GLN A 212 -1.32 35.29 -0.04
C GLN A 212 -1.28 35.13 1.48
N GLY A 213 -0.72 34.03 2.01
CA GLY A 213 -0.72 33.70 3.43
C GLY A 213 -2.11 33.38 3.99
N ARG A 214 -3.07 33.00 3.11
CA ARG A 214 -4.43 32.63 3.53
C ARG A 214 -4.52 31.13 3.80
N ASP A 215 -5.13 30.81 4.92
CA ASP A 215 -5.51 29.43 5.23
C ASP A 215 -6.64 28.99 4.30
N LEU A 216 -6.67 27.71 3.99
CA LEU A 216 -7.81 27.03 3.37
C LEU A 216 -8.46 26.10 4.39
N ASP A 217 -9.76 25.93 4.31
CA ASP A 217 -10.47 24.81 4.90
C ASP A 217 -11.10 23.95 3.78
N LEU A 218 -11.60 22.79 4.16
CA LEU A 218 -12.14 21.85 3.17
C LEU A 218 -13.41 22.39 2.50
N SER A 219 -14.24 23.15 3.22
CA SER A 219 -15.46 23.77 2.67
C SER A 219 -15.12 24.83 1.63
N GLU A 220 -14.14 25.68 1.95
CA GLU A 220 -13.65 26.69 1.03
C GLU A 220 -13.00 26.06 -0.22
N LEU A 221 -12.22 24.99 -0.03
CA LEU A 221 -11.61 24.24 -1.13
C LEU A 221 -12.67 23.66 -2.07
N ILE A 222 -13.77 23.08 -1.52
CA ILE A 222 -14.88 22.54 -2.30
C ILE A 222 -15.57 23.65 -3.11
N LEU A 223 -15.87 24.78 -2.47
CA LEU A 223 -16.50 25.93 -3.14
C LEU A 223 -15.61 26.52 -4.23
N GLN A 224 -14.31 26.62 -3.96
CA GLN A 224 -13.33 27.10 -4.94
C GLN A 224 -13.04 26.08 -6.05
N ALA A 225 -13.18 24.78 -5.79
CA ALA A 225 -13.11 23.75 -6.84
C ALA A 225 -14.25 23.92 -7.85
N GLN A 226 -15.46 24.27 -7.38
CA GLN A 226 -16.59 24.59 -8.24
C GLN A 226 -16.44 25.96 -8.93
N ASN A 227 -16.06 26.98 -8.14
CA ASN A 227 -15.89 28.37 -8.61
C ASN A 227 -14.46 28.86 -8.30
N PRO A 228 -13.47 28.57 -9.15
CA PRO A 228 -12.08 28.91 -8.91
C PRO A 228 -11.85 30.44 -8.79
N PRO A 229 -10.94 30.87 -7.90
CA PRO A 229 -10.65 32.30 -7.68
C PRO A 229 -9.84 32.94 -8.82
N PHE A 230 -9.64 32.25 -9.93
CA PHE A 230 -8.91 32.69 -11.11
C PHE A 230 -9.66 32.33 -12.39
N GLN A 231 -9.48 33.13 -13.45
CA GLN A 231 -10.17 32.93 -14.72
C GLN A 231 -9.42 32.02 -15.70
N LYS A 232 -8.11 31.85 -15.53
CA LYS A 232 -7.25 31.10 -16.45
C LYS A 232 -6.39 30.07 -15.72
N LEU A 233 -6.20 28.91 -16.37
CA LEU A 233 -5.22 27.91 -16.04
C LEU A 233 -4.24 27.75 -17.20
N GLY A 234 -3.01 28.20 -17.01
CA GLY A 234 -2.05 28.37 -18.08
C GLY A 234 -2.55 29.40 -19.07
N VAL A 235 -2.68 29.03 -20.36
CA VAL A 235 -3.15 29.93 -21.45
C VAL A 235 -4.65 29.81 -21.67
N PHE A 236 -5.32 28.80 -21.16
CA PHE A 236 -6.73 28.53 -21.39
C PHE A 236 -7.62 29.14 -20.30
N ASP A 237 -8.84 29.52 -20.67
CA ASP A 237 -9.91 29.78 -19.71
C ASP A 237 -10.22 28.55 -18.88
N VAL A 238 -10.54 28.71 -17.57
CA VAL A 238 -10.84 27.62 -16.66
C VAL A 238 -11.95 26.70 -17.18
N ASN A 239 -13.02 27.28 -17.78
CA ASN A 239 -14.13 26.48 -18.31
C ASN A 239 -13.74 25.67 -19.55
N THR A 240 -12.75 26.15 -20.33
CA THR A 240 -12.20 25.39 -21.45
C THR A 240 -11.29 24.26 -20.98
N PHE A 241 -10.47 24.52 -19.97
CA PHE A 241 -9.54 23.51 -19.43
C PHE A 241 -10.25 22.44 -18.61
N PHE A 242 -11.17 22.87 -17.74
CA PHE A 242 -11.94 21.98 -16.88
C PHE A 242 -13.38 22.50 -16.78
N PRO A 243 -14.32 21.96 -17.59
CA PRO A 243 -15.69 22.41 -17.65
C PRO A 243 -16.41 22.45 -16.30
N GLU A 244 -17.36 23.38 -16.12
CA GLU A 244 -18.10 23.58 -14.88
C GLU A 244 -18.78 22.27 -14.38
N LYS A 245 -19.38 21.50 -15.30
CA LYS A 245 -20.01 20.21 -14.99
C LYS A 245 -19.02 19.21 -14.36
N ASP A 246 -17.80 19.16 -14.89
CA ASP A 246 -16.77 18.22 -14.41
C ASP A 246 -16.22 18.70 -13.06
N ARG A 247 -16.05 20.04 -12.88
CA ARG A 247 -15.67 20.64 -11.59
C ARG A 247 -16.73 20.40 -10.51
N PHE A 248 -18.01 20.49 -10.88
CA PHE A 248 -19.10 20.13 -9.97
C PHE A 248 -19.01 18.66 -9.53
N GLY A 249 -18.68 17.74 -10.44
CA GLY A 249 -18.40 16.34 -10.11
C GLY A 249 -17.28 16.17 -9.08
N LEU A 250 -16.15 16.88 -9.27
CA LEU A 250 -15.07 16.90 -8.29
C LEU A 250 -15.48 17.50 -6.94
N ALA A 251 -16.21 18.63 -6.98
CA ALA A 251 -16.73 19.27 -5.76
C ALA A 251 -17.67 18.33 -4.98
N MET A 252 -18.51 17.56 -5.67
CA MET A 252 -19.39 16.56 -5.04
C MET A 252 -18.61 15.41 -4.42
N LEU A 253 -17.55 14.91 -5.06
CA LEU A 253 -16.68 13.87 -4.48
C LEU A 253 -16.02 14.37 -3.19
N LEU A 254 -15.49 15.59 -3.20
CA LEU A 254 -14.89 16.20 -2.01
C LEU A 254 -15.94 16.49 -0.92
N ASN A 255 -17.15 16.91 -1.30
CA ASN A 255 -18.24 17.17 -0.36
C ASN A 255 -18.71 15.89 0.36
N ASN A 256 -18.62 14.72 -0.29
CA ASN A 256 -18.96 13.46 0.35
C ASN A 256 -18.10 13.19 1.59
N ILE A 257 -16.85 13.67 1.61
CA ILE A 257 -15.98 13.60 2.79
C ILE A 257 -16.60 14.37 3.96
N LEU A 258 -17.05 15.62 3.73
CA LEU A 258 -17.66 16.45 4.77
C LEU A 258 -19.05 15.94 5.20
N ALA A 259 -19.81 15.38 4.25
CA ALA A 259 -21.14 14.89 4.50
C ALA A 259 -21.17 13.52 5.22
N ALA A 260 -20.08 12.75 5.17
CA ALA A 260 -19.99 11.44 5.80
C ALA A 260 -19.75 11.58 7.33
N PRO A 261 -20.68 11.09 8.19
CA PRO A 261 -20.51 11.18 9.65
C PRO A 261 -19.22 10.52 10.15
N ALA A 262 -18.76 9.46 9.49
CA ALA A 262 -17.50 8.78 9.81
C ALA A 262 -16.27 9.68 9.61
N PHE A 263 -16.38 10.74 8.82
CA PHE A 263 -15.27 11.64 8.53
C PHE A 263 -15.16 12.82 9.52
N GLN A 264 -16.16 13.02 10.38
CA GLN A 264 -16.13 14.09 11.38
C GLN A 264 -14.94 13.99 12.31
N THR A 265 -14.52 12.77 12.68
CA THR A 265 -13.33 12.50 13.51
C THR A 265 -12.01 12.91 12.86
N TRP A 266 -11.99 13.12 11.52
CA TRP A 266 -10.84 13.66 10.79
C TRP A 266 -10.75 15.19 10.82
N ILE A 267 -11.85 15.84 11.16
CA ILE A 267 -11.95 17.30 11.26
C ILE A 267 -11.69 17.74 12.69
N GLU A 268 -12.18 16.97 13.65
CA GLU A 268 -12.04 17.22 15.09
C GLU A 268 -10.74 16.62 15.62
N GLY A 269 -10.21 17.17 16.71
CA GLY A 269 -9.06 16.62 17.38
C GLY A 269 -7.83 17.53 17.38
N GLN A 270 -6.70 16.95 17.76
CA GLN A 270 -5.44 17.69 17.81
C GLN A 270 -4.94 17.98 16.39
N PRO A 271 -4.56 19.24 16.09
CA PRO A 271 -3.98 19.57 14.79
C PRO A 271 -2.73 18.73 14.47
N LEU A 272 -2.54 18.40 13.20
CA LEU A 272 -1.33 17.75 12.69
C LEU A 272 -0.16 18.76 12.70
N ASP A 273 0.22 19.22 13.89
CA ASP A 273 1.35 20.12 14.13
C ASP A 273 2.54 19.30 14.65
N VAL A 274 3.55 19.11 13.80
CA VAL A 274 4.70 18.26 14.12
C VAL A 274 5.48 18.73 15.32
N GLN A 275 5.57 20.05 15.57
CA GLN A 275 6.23 20.58 16.76
C GLN A 275 5.53 20.12 18.05
N GLN A 276 4.21 20.16 18.08
CA GLN A 276 3.42 19.71 19.23
C GLN A 276 3.38 18.18 19.37
N LEU A 277 3.53 17.47 18.23
CA LEU A 277 3.58 16.00 18.22
C LEU A 277 4.95 15.47 18.68
N LEU A 278 6.02 16.26 18.52
CA LEU A 278 7.38 15.90 18.96
C LEU A 278 7.74 16.43 20.35
N TYR A 279 7.14 17.54 20.78
CA TYR A 279 7.49 18.19 22.04
C TYR A 279 6.24 18.55 22.84
N HIS A 280 6.28 18.24 24.13
CA HIS A 280 5.25 18.67 25.05
C HIS A 280 5.47 20.14 25.47
N PRO A 281 4.45 20.89 25.90
CA PRO A 281 4.59 22.29 26.34
C PRO A 281 5.59 22.54 27.48
N ASP A 282 5.91 21.54 28.28
CA ASP A 282 6.92 21.61 29.34
C ASP A 282 8.38 21.49 28.81
N GLY A 283 8.55 21.31 27.49
CA GLY A 283 9.85 21.19 26.84
C GLY A 283 10.41 19.76 26.74
N LYS A 284 9.77 18.77 27.36
CA LYS A 284 10.15 17.36 27.21
C LYS A 284 9.79 16.83 25.83
N ALA A 285 10.59 15.87 25.35
CA ALA A 285 10.28 15.15 24.14
C ALA A 285 8.97 14.34 24.27
N ARG A 286 8.35 14.07 23.14
CA ARG A 286 7.14 13.23 23.05
C ARG A 286 7.39 12.06 22.12
N HIS A 287 6.90 10.89 22.52
CA HIS A 287 6.78 9.72 21.70
C HIS A 287 5.32 9.56 21.27
N SER A 288 5.02 9.93 20.04
CA SER A 288 3.68 9.97 19.47
C SER A 288 3.46 8.75 18.60
N VAL A 289 2.60 7.82 19.02
CA VAL A 289 2.23 6.63 18.28
C VAL A 289 0.97 6.91 17.47
N PHE A 290 1.02 6.76 16.17
CA PHE A 290 -0.13 6.85 15.28
C PHE A 290 -0.62 5.44 14.98
N TYR A 291 -1.65 5.02 15.70
CA TYR A 291 -2.32 3.75 15.46
C TYR A 291 -3.25 3.90 14.26
N ILE A 292 -2.93 3.22 13.17
CA ILE A 292 -3.66 3.29 11.90
C ILE A 292 -4.21 1.93 11.43
N ALA A 293 -4.20 0.91 12.30
CA ALA A 293 -4.66 -0.44 11.96
C ALA A 293 -6.15 -0.50 11.57
N HIS A 294 -6.96 0.42 12.10
CA HIS A 294 -8.41 0.49 11.85
C HIS A 294 -8.80 1.22 10.56
N LEU A 295 -7.85 1.88 9.90
CA LEU A 295 -8.11 2.64 8.69
C LEU A 295 -8.12 1.74 7.45
N SER A 296 -8.89 2.11 6.44
CA SER A 296 -8.79 1.53 5.10
C SER A 296 -7.43 1.82 4.45
N ASP A 297 -7.09 1.14 3.37
CA ASP A 297 -5.79 1.36 2.71
C ASP A 297 -5.69 2.78 2.11
N GLU A 298 -6.79 3.33 1.61
CA GLU A 298 -6.87 4.71 1.11
C GLU A 298 -6.65 5.72 2.24
N GLU A 299 -7.33 5.55 3.37
CA GLU A 299 -7.18 6.42 4.54
C GLU A 299 -5.77 6.34 5.15
N ARG A 300 -5.18 5.14 5.22
CA ARG A 300 -3.79 4.94 5.64
C ARG A 300 -2.83 5.71 4.73
N MET A 301 -2.98 5.53 3.40
CA MET A 301 -2.14 6.19 2.41
C MET A 301 -2.27 7.71 2.52
N PHE A 302 -3.50 8.20 2.65
CA PHE A 302 -3.80 9.62 2.86
C PHE A 302 -3.10 10.17 4.10
N PHE A 303 -3.34 9.54 5.26
CA PHE A 303 -2.77 10.01 6.52
C PHE A 303 -1.24 9.99 6.53
N VAL A 304 -0.64 8.89 6.10
CA VAL A 304 0.82 8.74 6.03
C VAL A 304 1.44 9.80 5.12
N THR A 305 0.82 10.08 3.97
CA THR A 305 1.30 11.11 3.04
C THR A 305 1.26 12.50 3.69
N LEU A 306 0.15 12.83 4.37
CA LEU A 306 0.02 14.12 5.08
C LEU A 306 1.03 14.25 6.23
N LEU A 307 1.20 13.20 7.04
CA LEU A 307 2.15 13.19 8.14
C LEU A 307 3.58 13.40 7.65
N TYR A 308 4.00 12.65 6.61
CA TYR A 308 5.33 12.83 6.01
C TYR A 308 5.53 14.22 5.41
N SER A 309 4.51 14.78 4.74
CA SER A 309 4.55 16.15 4.22
C SER A 309 4.66 17.19 5.34
N ALA A 310 3.95 16.99 6.44
CA ALA A 310 4.04 17.87 7.61
C ALA A 310 5.43 17.79 8.25
N VAL A 311 5.99 16.58 8.39
CA VAL A 311 7.36 16.38 8.92
C VAL A 311 8.40 17.01 8.01
N GLU A 312 8.27 16.86 6.68
CA GLU A 312 9.18 17.49 5.71
C GLU A 312 9.16 19.02 5.84
N THR A 313 8.00 19.61 5.96
CA THR A 313 7.84 21.06 6.15
C THR A 313 8.43 21.54 7.49
N TRP A 314 8.11 20.85 8.58
CA TRP A 314 8.66 21.15 9.90
C TRP A 314 10.18 21.02 9.90
N MET A 315 10.72 19.94 9.37
CA MET A 315 12.15 19.69 9.28
C MET A 315 12.88 20.84 8.55
N ARG A 316 12.37 21.28 7.42
CA ARG A 316 12.96 22.37 6.62
C ARG A 316 12.87 23.75 7.30
N SER A 317 11.98 23.90 8.29
CA SER A 317 11.95 25.11 9.13
C SER A 317 13.00 25.11 10.26
N GLN A 318 13.69 23.97 10.46
CA GLN A 318 14.69 23.84 11.50
C GLN A 318 16.08 24.22 11.00
N THR A 319 16.97 24.60 11.92
CA THR A 319 18.40 24.77 11.64
C THR A 319 19.06 23.42 11.38
N GLY A 320 20.06 23.38 10.49
CA GLY A 320 20.85 22.17 10.25
C GLY A 320 21.59 21.71 11.52
N THR A 321 21.74 20.38 11.65
CA THR A 321 22.43 19.75 12.78
C THR A 321 22.99 18.38 12.39
N ALA A 322 24.09 17.97 13.02
CA ALA A 322 24.63 16.61 12.92
C ALA A 322 24.02 15.67 13.98
N GLN A 323 23.44 16.23 15.06
CA GLN A 323 22.82 15.44 16.12
C GLN A 323 21.44 14.95 15.70
N LEU A 324 21.04 13.80 16.24
CA LEU A 324 19.70 13.26 16.05
C LEU A 324 18.65 14.11 16.79
N ARG A 325 17.87 14.86 16.02
CA ARG A 325 16.82 15.76 16.54
C ARG A 325 15.50 15.06 16.79
N ALA A 326 15.13 14.15 15.89
CA ALA A 326 13.87 13.41 15.96
C ALA A 326 13.95 12.11 15.17
N ILE A 327 13.14 11.15 15.55
CA ILE A 327 12.96 9.88 14.84
C ILE A 327 11.57 9.83 14.19
N VAL A 328 11.51 9.43 12.91
CA VAL A 328 10.29 8.99 12.24
C VAL A 328 10.39 7.46 12.07
N TYR A 329 9.68 6.77 12.92
CA TYR A 329 9.63 5.31 12.92
C TYR A 329 8.41 4.83 12.14
N PHE A 330 8.59 3.89 11.22
CA PHE A 330 7.49 3.30 10.46
C PHE A 330 7.57 1.78 10.53
N ASP A 331 6.60 1.19 11.24
CA ASP A 331 6.46 -0.26 11.26
C ASP A 331 5.78 -0.73 9.99
N GLU A 332 6.32 -1.79 9.37
CA GLU A 332 5.80 -2.41 8.14
C GLU A 332 5.52 -1.41 7.00
N ILE A 333 6.59 -0.96 6.34
CA ILE A 333 6.50 -0.01 5.21
C ILE A 333 5.94 -0.61 3.91
N PHE A 334 5.51 -1.87 3.95
CA PHE A 334 4.90 -2.56 2.82
C PHE A 334 3.76 -1.72 2.22
N GLY A 335 3.77 -1.55 0.89
CA GLY A 335 2.78 -0.76 0.16
C GLY A 335 3.03 0.74 0.09
N TYR A 336 3.84 1.33 1.00
CA TYR A 336 4.13 2.77 1.01
C TYR A 336 5.37 3.17 0.21
N LEU A 337 6.32 2.26 0.06
CA LEU A 337 7.55 2.48 -0.69
C LEU A 337 7.82 1.30 -1.67
N PRO A 338 6.89 0.96 -2.56
CA PRO A 338 7.04 -0.19 -3.46
C PRO A 338 8.07 0.06 -4.57
N PRO A 339 8.68 -0.99 -5.16
CA PRO A 339 9.69 -0.85 -6.20
C PRO A 339 9.17 -0.18 -7.48
N VAL A 340 7.95 -0.52 -7.89
CA VAL A 340 7.39 -0.14 -9.21
C VAL A 340 6.28 0.90 -9.09
N ALA A 341 5.26 0.63 -8.27
CA ALA A 341 4.14 1.55 -8.10
C ALA A 341 4.59 2.89 -7.47
N ASN A 342 3.83 3.95 -7.73
CA ASN A 342 4.09 5.29 -7.21
C ASN A 342 2.92 5.79 -6.35
N PRO A 343 2.67 5.20 -5.16
CA PRO A 343 1.69 5.72 -4.24
C PRO A 343 2.07 7.14 -3.78
N ALA A 344 1.08 7.90 -3.30
CA ALA A 344 1.26 9.29 -2.87
C ALA A 344 2.39 9.47 -1.83
N SER A 345 2.54 8.52 -0.91
CA SER A 345 3.58 8.51 0.13
C SER A 345 5.00 8.38 -0.42
N LYS A 346 5.20 7.66 -1.54
CA LYS A 346 6.53 7.27 -2.04
C LYS A 346 7.43 8.48 -2.30
N GLN A 347 6.91 9.50 -2.96
CA GLN A 347 7.73 10.66 -3.35
C GLN A 347 8.20 11.46 -2.14
N VAL A 348 7.34 11.69 -1.16
CA VAL A 348 7.72 12.43 0.05
C VAL A 348 8.70 11.61 0.91
N MET A 349 8.51 10.30 1.02
CA MET A 349 9.45 9.41 1.73
C MET A 349 10.84 9.41 1.07
N LEU A 350 10.89 9.38 -0.28
CA LEU A 350 12.15 9.47 -1.03
C LEU A 350 12.89 10.80 -0.81
N ARG A 351 12.16 11.92 -0.77
CA ARG A 351 12.78 13.23 -0.45
C ARG A 351 13.30 13.25 0.97
N MET A 352 12.55 12.73 1.92
CA MET A 352 12.97 12.61 3.32
C MET A 352 14.24 11.76 3.45
N LEU A 353 14.35 10.62 2.77
CA LEU A 353 15.56 9.76 2.77
C LEU A 353 16.79 10.46 2.20
N LYS A 354 16.63 11.47 1.35
CA LYS A 354 17.73 12.22 0.76
C LYS A 354 18.13 13.46 1.56
N GLN A 355 17.19 14.10 2.23
CA GLN A 355 17.38 15.46 2.74
C GLN A 355 17.34 15.55 4.28
N ALA A 356 16.67 14.63 4.97
CA ALA A 356 16.38 14.73 6.39
C ALA A 356 17.64 14.66 7.27
N ARG A 357 18.69 14.02 6.80
CA ARG A 357 20.01 13.97 7.47
C ARG A 357 20.51 15.36 7.86
N ALA A 358 20.42 16.33 6.97
CA ALA A 358 20.95 17.68 7.19
C ALA A 358 20.27 18.40 8.36
N PHE A 359 19.07 17.95 8.73
CA PHE A 359 18.24 18.54 9.79
C PHE A 359 18.18 17.66 11.05
N GLY A 360 18.95 16.56 11.07
CA GLY A 360 18.98 15.63 12.20
C GLY A 360 17.72 14.78 12.34
N VAL A 361 16.92 14.60 11.29
CA VAL A 361 15.73 13.75 11.33
C VAL A 361 16.07 12.36 10.79
N GLY A 362 16.08 11.37 11.67
CA GLY A 362 16.32 9.97 11.35
C GLY A 362 15.02 9.25 10.99
N GLN A 363 15.03 8.47 9.92
CA GLN A 363 13.95 7.53 9.62
C GLN A 363 14.37 6.12 10.00
N VAL A 364 13.49 5.39 10.68
CA VAL A 364 13.66 3.96 10.97
C VAL A 364 12.54 3.22 10.28
N LEU A 365 12.88 2.54 9.18
CA LEU A 365 11.93 1.87 8.30
C LEU A 365 11.99 0.37 8.51
N VAL A 366 10.86 -0.23 8.86
CA VAL A 366 10.78 -1.65 9.22
C VAL A 366 9.97 -2.42 8.18
N THR A 367 10.46 -3.59 7.78
CA THR A 367 9.72 -4.49 6.90
C THR A 367 9.98 -5.96 7.21
N GLN A 368 8.99 -6.78 6.98
CA GLN A 368 9.13 -8.25 7.04
C GLN A 368 9.57 -8.82 5.70
N ASN A 369 9.20 -8.15 4.63
CA ASN A 369 9.43 -8.61 3.28
C ASN A 369 10.28 -7.60 2.49
N PRO A 370 11.58 -7.78 2.46
CA PRO A 370 12.48 -6.86 1.76
C PRO A 370 12.21 -6.77 0.26
N VAL A 371 11.62 -7.79 -0.35
CA VAL A 371 11.33 -7.83 -1.81
C VAL A 371 10.34 -6.78 -2.26
N ASP A 372 9.44 -6.39 -1.37
CA ASP A 372 8.32 -5.50 -1.68
C ASP A 372 8.63 -4.02 -1.44
N VAL A 373 9.89 -3.69 -1.16
CA VAL A 373 10.33 -2.32 -0.90
C VAL A 373 11.35 -1.85 -1.95
N ASP A 374 11.33 -0.57 -2.26
CA ASP A 374 12.26 0.04 -3.21
C ASP A 374 13.70 0.11 -2.64
N TYR A 375 14.53 -0.83 -3.02
CA TYR A 375 15.92 -0.90 -2.56
C TYR A 375 16.77 0.31 -2.95
N LYS A 376 16.49 0.94 -4.10
CA LYS A 376 17.20 2.15 -4.51
C LYS A 376 16.90 3.30 -3.55
N ALA A 377 15.70 3.31 -2.99
CA ALA A 377 15.35 4.25 -1.93
C ALA A 377 16.11 3.92 -0.64
N LEU A 378 16.10 2.66 -0.24
CA LEU A 378 16.72 2.19 0.99
C LEU A 378 18.26 2.23 0.94
N SER A 379 18.88 2.27 -0.24
CA SER A 379 20.34 2.45 -0.36
C SER A 379 20.86 3.77 0.22
N ASN A 380 19.95 4.73 0.50
CA ASN A 380 20.31 5.94 1.24
C ASN A 380 20.42 5.73 2.76
N ALA A 381 19.99 4.58 3.29
CA ALA A 381 20.08 4.29 4.71
C ALA A 381 21.50 3.83 5.10
N GLY A 382 22.05 4.50 6.11
CA GLY A 382 23.40 4.21 6.61
C GLY A 382 23.47 3.02 7.56
N SER A 383 22.37 2.66 8.21
CA SER A 383 22.30 1.55 9.17
C SER A 383 21.28 0.50 8.76
N TRP A 384 21.70 -0.77 8.75
CA TRP A 384 20.85 -1.91 8.43
C TRP A 384 20.91 -2.93 9.56
N PHE A 385 19.75 -3.21 10.13
CA PHE A 385 19.54 -4.23 11.16
C PHE A 385 18.84 -5.43 10.52
N ILE A 386 19.60 -6.46 10.22
CA ILE A 386 19.14 -7.62 9.46
C ILE A 386 18.92 -8.79 10.41
N GLY A 387 17.68 -9.17 10.61
CA GLY A 387 17.28 -10.37 11.32
C GLY A 387 17.10 -11.55 10.36
N LYS A 388 16.71 -12.71 10.93
CA LYS A 388 16.45 -13.92 10.14
C LYS A 388 15.46 -13.64 9.00
N LEU A 389 15.80 -14.07 7.78
CA LEU A 389 14.97 -13.96 6.57
C LEU A 389 14.22 -15.27 6.29
N GLN A 390 13.16 -15.20 5.52
CA GLN A 390 12.29 -16.33 5.25
C GLN A 390 12.78 -17.19 4.08
N THR A 391 13.29 -16.55 3.01
CA THR A 391 13.69 -17.22 1.77
C THR A 391 15.09 -16.83 1.33
N ASP A 392 15.76 -17.69 0.55
CA ASP A 392 17.04 -17.35 -0.09
C ASP A 392 16.89 -16.22 -1.10
N GLN A 393 15.72 -16.07 -1.72
CA GLN A 393 15.45 -14.98 -2.64
C GLN A 393 15.46 -13.62 -1.92
N ASP A 394 14.86 -13.53 -0.72
CA ASP A 394 14.90 -12.32 0.11
C ASP A 394 16.33 -11.96 0.47
N LYS A 395 17.13 -12.99 0.83
CA LYS A 395 18.55 -12.82 1.16
C LYS A 395 19.33 -12.29 -0.04
N GLN A 396 19.18 -12.88 -1.22
CA GLN A 396 19.91 -12.43 -2.41
C GLN A 396 19.55 -10.99 -2.80
N ARG A 397 18.28 -10.63 -2.76
CA ARG A 397 17.85 -9.26 -3.02
C ARG A 397 18.37 -8.26 -2.00
N LEU A 398 18.37 -8.66 -0.71
CA LEU A 398 18.95 -7.83 0.34
C LEU A 398 20.44 -7.59 0.09
N LEU A 399 21.20 -8.64 -0.27
CA LEU A 399 22.63 -8.55 -0.60
C LEU A 399 22.87 -7.65 -1.82
N ASP A 400 22.01 -7.69 -2.83
CA ASP A 400 22.07 -6.78 -3.98
C ASP A 400 21.87 -5.32 -3.57
N GLY A 401 20.89 -5.08 -2.67
CA GLY A 401 20.63 -3.76 -2.10
C GLY A 401 21.78 -3.21 -1.28
N LEU A 402 22.31 -4.04 -0.38
CA LEU A 402 23.48 -3.70 0.45
C LEU A 402 24.73 -3.44 -0.39
N SER A 403 24.96 -4.24 -1.44
CA SER A 403 26.11 -4.02 -2.34
C SER A 403 26.02 -2.67 -3.04
N SER A 404 24.80 -2.23 -3.35
CA SER A 404 24.55 -0.93 -3.96
C SER A 404 24.77 0.23 -2.96
N ALA A 405 24.52 0.00 -1.67
CA ALA A 405 24.67 1.00 -0.59
C ALA A 405 26.10 1.07 -0.06
N ALA A 406 26.77 -0.07 0.10
CA ALA A 406 28.10 -0.18 0.75
C ALA A 406 29.28 0.09 -0.22
N GLY A 407 29.04 0.18 -1.53
CA GLY A 407 30.11 0.36 -2.51
C GLY A 407 31.06 -0.85 -2.64
N ALA A 408 32.27 -0.65 -3.18
CA ALA A 408 33.21 -1.71 -3.54
C ALA A 408 33.86 -2.48 -2.35
N GLY A 409 33.51 -2.18 -1.10
CA GLY A 409 34.15 -2.73 0.09
C GLY A 409 33.43 -3.91 0.77
N MET A 410 32.27 -4.33 0.29
CA MET A 410 31.48 -5.39 0.92
C MET A 410 31.89 -6.78 0.41
N ASP A 411 32.36 -7.65 1.31
CA ASP A 411 32.49 -9.09 1.01
C ASP A 411 31.10 -9.78 1.05
N ARG A 412 30.50 -9.91 -0.13
CA ARG A 412 29.17 -10.54 -0.30
C ARG A 412 29.12 -11.95 0.29
N SER A 413 30.20 -12.73 0.20
CA SER A 413 30.24 -14.09 0.70
C SER A 413 30.27 -14.15 2.22
N GLN A 414 30.89 -13.17 2.85
CA GLN A 414 30.86 -13.01 4.31
C GLN A 414 29.46 -12.69 4.79
N TYR A 415 28.80 -11.70 4.17
CA TYR A 415 27.42 -11.32 4.53
C TYR A 415 26.43 -12.45 4.29
N ASP A 416 26.55 -13.18 3.18
CA ASP A 416 25.69 -14.35 2.89
C ASP A 416 25.77 -15.40 3.99
N ARG A 417 26.98 -15.72 4.45
CA ARG A 417 27.19 -16.69 5.55
C ARG A 417 26.64 -16.18 6.88
N LEU A 418 26.88 -14.90 7.21
CA LEU A 418 26.40 -14.32 8.47
C LEU A 418 24.87 -14.28 8.51
N ILE A 419 24.23 -13.83 7.41
CA ILE A 419 22.75 -13.76 7.33
C ILE A 419 22.12 -15.15 7.40
N SER A 420 22.72 -16.16 6.75
CA SER A 420 22.23 -17.54 6.78
C SER A 420 22.30 -18.18 8.17
N GLY A 421 23.24 -17.73 9.02
CA GLY A 421 23.42 -18.21 10.39
C GLY A 421 22.55 -17.53 11.45
N LEU A 422 21.72 -16.52 11.07
CA LEU A 422 20.95 -15.74 12.05
C LEU A 422 19.87 -16.56 12.75
N GLY A 423 19.93 -16.56 14.08
CA GLY A 423 18.94 -17.15 14.97
C GLY A 423 17.81 -16.17 15.34
N LYS A 424 16.89 -16.62 16.20
CA LYS A 424 15.87 -15.77 16.80
C LYS A 424 16.54 -14.71 17.70
N ARG A 425 16.15 -13.45 17.56
CA ARG A 425 16.66 -12.30 18.30
C ARG A 425 18.16 -12.00 18.08
N VAL A 426 18.77 -12.59 17.04
CA VAL A 426 20.13 -12.26 16.60
C VAL A 426 20.03 -11.46 15.30
N PHE A 427 20.72 -10.34 15.28
CA PHE A 427 20.72 -9.42 14.14
C PHE A 427 22.16 -9.15 13.65
N LEU A 428 22.28 -8.95 12.35
CA LEU A 428 23.44 -8.39 11.73
C LEU A 428 23.26 -6.86 11.63
N LEU A 429 24.12 -6.09 12.24
CA LEU A 429 24.20 -4.65 12.05
C LEU A 429 25.26 -4.35 10.99
N HIS A 430 24.81 -3.79 9.86
CA HIS A 430 25.67 -3.09 8.91
C HIS A 430 25.49 -1.59 9.13
N ASN A 431 26.56 -0.90 9.48
CA ASN A 431 26.59 0.54 9.68
C ASN A 431 27.70 1.13 8.81
N ILE A 432 27.34 2.10 7.97
CA ILE A 432 28.27 2.75 7.03
C ILE A 432 29.48 3.40 7.74
N HIS A 433 29.33 3.75 9.00
CA HIS A 433 30.38 4.33 9.82
C HIS A 433 31.33 3.27 10.40
N ASN A 434 30.96 1.98 10.35
CA ASN A 434 31.75 0.87 10.83
C ASN A 434 32.34 0.06 9.67
N LYS A 435 33.62 -0.31 9.78
CA LYS A 435 34.31 -1.07 8.74
C LYS A 435 33.84 -2.52 8.60
N GLN A 436 33.29 -3.09 9.65
CA GLN A 436 32.88 -4.51 9.70
C GLN A 436 31.44 -4.62 10.21
N PRO A 437 30.65 -5.57 9.68
CA PRO A 437 29.34 -5.88 10.22
C PRO A 437 29.49 -6.53 11.61
N VAL A 438 28.51 -6.27 12.48
CA VAL A 438 28.50 -6.79 13.85
C VAL A 438 27.28 -7.68 14.03
N LEU A 439 27.48 -8.88 14.56
CA LEU A 439 26.38 -9.74 15.04
C LEU A 439 26.08 -9.41 16.49
N PHE A 440 24.82 -9.28 16.82
CA PHE A 440 24.39 -9.04 18.19
C PHE A 440 23.06 -9.71 18.53
N SER A 441 22.89 -10.06 19.77
CA SER A 441 21.61 -10.49 20.35
C SER A 441 20.93 -9.29 20.98
N THR A 442 19.66 -9.04 20.65
CA THR A 442 18.90 -7.92 21.20
C THR A 442 18.68 -8.09 22.69
N ARG A 443 18.83 -7.01 23.47
CA ARG A 443 18.47 -6.99 24.88
C ARG A 443 16.97 -7.26 25.09
N TRP A 444 16.59 -7.53 26.31
CA TRP A 444 15.18 -7.59 26.68
C TRP A 444 14.58 -6.18 26.62
N ALA A 445 13.36 -6.05 26.11
CA ALA A 445 12.64 -4.78 26.09
C ALA A 445 12.21 -4.40 27.53
N MET A 446 12.33 -3.14 27.88
CA MET A 446 11.83 -2.62 29.16
C MET A 446 10.32 -2.56 29.16
N ASN A 447 9.72 -2.24 28.01
CA ASN A 447 8.29 -2.27 27.81
C ASN A 447 7.77 -3.71 27.72
N TYR A 448 6.61 -3.97 28.28
CA TYR A 448 5.95 -5.25 28.14
C TYR A 448 5.41 -5.42 26.71
N LEU A 449 5.74 -6.52 26.07
CA LEU A 449 5.29 -6.85 24.73
C LEU A 449 4.09 -7.80 24.79
N ALA A 450 2.89 -7.25 24.92
CA ALA A 450 1.63 -7.99 24.97
C ALA A 450 1.21 -8.58 23.62
N GLY A 451 1.89 -8.16 22.54
CA GLY A 451 1.50 -8.42 21.15
C GLY A 451 0.66 -7.29 20.56
N PRO A 452 0.09 -7.48 19.37
CA PRO A 452 -0.72 -6.45 18.73
C PRO A 452 -1.92 -6.06 19.58
N LEU A 453 -2.01 -4.78 19.95
CA LEU A 453 -3.11 -4.26 20.74
C LEU A 453 -4.25 -3.78 19.82
N THR A 454 -5.46 -3.98 20.30
CA THR A 454 -6.68 -3.63 19.59
C THR A 454 -7.13 -2.20 19.89
N ARG A 455 -7.98 -1.65 19.02
CA ARG A 455 -8.56 -0.32 19.17
C ARG A 455 -9.20 -0.09 20.56
N ASN A 456 -9.86 -1.10 21.13
CA ASN A 456 -10.52 -1.00 22.44
C ASN A 456 -9.54 -0.89 23.62
N GLN A 457 -8.28 -1.24 23.44
CA GLN A 457 -7.24 -1.18 24.46
C GLN A 457 -6.49 0.16 24.46
N ILE A 458 -6.75 1.03 23.48
CA ILE A 458 -6.06 2.33 23.36
C ILE A 458 -6.48 3.32 24.45
N PRO A 459 -7.79 3.49 24.79
CA PRO A 459 -8.18 4.42 25.84
C PRO A 459 -7.52 4.13 27.19
N PRO A 460 -7.52 2.89 27.72
CA PRO A 460 -6.81 2.58 28.95
C PRO A 460 -5.29 2.79 28.86
N LEU A 461 -4.65 2.58 27.69
CA LEU A 461 -3.23 2.89 27.51
C LEU A 461 -2.92 4.37 27.65
N ASN A 462 -3.69 5.23 26.96
CA ASN A 462 -3.52 6.68 27.08
C ASN A 462 -3.80 7.18 28.51
N ALA A 463 -4.82 6.62 29.18
CA ALA A 463 -5.13 6.95 30.56
C ALA A 463 -3.99 6.58 31.51
N MET A 464 -3.35 5.43 31.30
CA MET A 464 -2.22 4.94 32.12
C MET A 464 -1.03 5.90 32.10
N VAL A 465 -0.72 6.49 30.94
CA VAL A 465 0.39 7.45 30.76
C VAL A 465 -0.05 8.92 30.91
N GLY A 466 -1.30 9.18 31.30
CA GLY A 466 -1.83 10.53 31.50
C GLY A 466 -2.02 11.33 30.19
N ALA A 467 -2.05 10.64 29.04
CA ALA A 467 -2.26 11.30 27.75
C ALA A 467 -3.76 11.58 27.56
N THR A 468 -4.11 12.85 27.69
CA THR A 468 -5.49 13.33 27.41
C THR A 468 -5.50 14.17 26.16
N ALA A 469 -6.61 14.11 25.40
CA ALA A 469 -6.83 15.06 24.32
C ALA A 469 -6.85 16.49 24.91
N PRO A 470 -6.14 17.47 24.30
CA PRO A 470 -6.29 18.86 24.69
C PRO A 470 -7.77 19.23 24.61
N ALA A 471 -8.29 19.94 25.62
CA ALA A 471 -9.66 20.45 25.57
C ALA A 471 -9.82 21.24 24.25
N ALA A 472 -10.80 20.85 23.43
CA ALA A 472 -11.06 21.50 22.16
C ALA A 472 -11.17 23.01 22.37
N SER A 473 -10.21 23.77 21.84
CA SER A 473 -10.32 25.21 21.72
C SER A 473 -11.41 25.49 20.69
N THR A 474 -12.59 25.80 21.16
CA THR A 474 -13.72 26.28 20.35
C THR A 474 -13.24 27.50 19.57
N PRO A 475 -13.29 27.50 18.23
CA PRO A 475 -13.12 28.75 17.50
C PRO A 475 -14.34 29.61 17.78
N GLY A 476 -14.12 30.75 18.45
CA GLY A 476 -15.16 31.73 18.66
C GLY A 476 -15.65 32.31 17.34
N GLY A 477 -16.90 32.01 17.00
CA GLY A 477 -17.63 32.58 15.87
C GLY A 477 -19.11 32.44 16.16
N ALA A 478 -19.67 33.46 16.85
CA ALA A 478 -21.09 33.55 17.13
C ALA A 478 -21.88 33.64 15.81
N ALA A 479 -22.71 32.64 15.55
CA ALA A 479 -23.91 32.82 14.74
C ALA A 479 -25.10 32.28 15.55
N SER A 480 -25.94 33.23 15.96
CA SER A 480 -27.16 33.01 16.72
C SER A 480 -28.10 32.07 15.94
N ALA A 481 -28.35 30.91 16.49
CA ALA A 481 -29.50 30.09 16.12
C ALA A 481 -30.46 30.04 17.28
N THR A 482 -31.63 30.58 17.05
CA THR A 482 -32.76 30.76 17.95
C THR A 482 -33.22 29.42 18.54
N SER A 483 -33.16 29.31 19.86
CA SER A 483 -33.68 28.17 20.63
C SER A 483 -35.22 28.15 20.66
N TYR A 484 -35.82 27.07 20.22
CA TYR A 484 -37.16 26.71 20.66
C TYR A 484 -37.06 25.82 21.90
N ALA A 485 -37.36 26.45 23.04
CA ALA A 485 -37.56 25.75 24.30
C ALA A 485 -38.90 25.02 24.27
N SER A 486 -38.92 23.73 24.59
CA SER A 486 -40.08 23.03 25.07
C SER A 486 -39.74 22.42 26.42
N THR A 487 -40.37 22.98 27.41
CA THR A 487 -40.37 22.56 28.83
C THR A 487 -41.30 21.34 28.98
N ALA A 488 -40.79 20.24 29.53
CA ALA A 488 -41.55 19.40 30.46
C ALA A 488 -40.59 18.59 31.35
N GLY A 489 -40.46 19.03 32.58
CA GLY A 489 -39.79 18.25 33.59
C GLY A 489 -40.69 17.13 34.08
N LEU A 490 -40.06 16.02 34.45
CA LEU A 490 -40.58 15.09 35.47
C LEU A 490 -39.45 14.28 36.11
N ALA A 491 -39.63 14.13 37.39
CA ALA A 491 -38.67 13.74 38.40
C ALA A 491 -38.19 12.29 38.32
N ALA A 492 -36.97 12.09 38.84
CA ALA A 492 -36.37 10.80 39.15
C ALA A 492 -37.12 10.05 40.24
N ALA A 493 -37.43 8.77 40.04
CA ALA A 493 -37.81 7.82 41.09
C ALA A 493 -36.88 6.59 41.02
N LYS A 494 -36.30 6.29 42.21
CA LYS A 494 -35.52 5.08 42.50
C LYS A 494 -36.35 3.79 42.34
N PRO A 495 -35.76 2.68 41.89
CA PRO A 495 -36.46 1.39 41.96
C PRO A 495 -36.26 0.70 43.30
N ALA A 496 -37.35 0.19 43.85
CA ALA A 496 -37.40 -0.77 44.97
C ALA A 496 -37.55 -2.21 44.41
N PRO A 497 -37.07 -3.23 45.13
CA PRO A 497 -36.91 -4.58 44.60
C PRO A 497 -38.15 -5.48 44.86
N GLY A 498 -38.35 -6.38 43.89
CA GLY A 498 -38.97 -7.67 44.10
C GLY A 498 -40.47 -7.78 43.76
N ALA A 499 -40.75 -8.47 42.69
CA ALA A 499 -41.89 -9.39 42.59
C ALA A 499 -41.68 -10.37 41.43
N ALA A 500 -41.59 -11.64 41.77
CA ALA A 500 -41.63 -12.74 40.84
C ALA A 500 -42.96 -12.75 40.09
N ALA A 501 -42.94 -12.64 38.78
CA ALA A 501 -44.13 -12.83 37.95
C ALA A 501 -44.27 -14.29 37.54
N THR A 502 -45.21 -14.95 38.10
CA THR A 502 -45.71 -16.25 37.76
C THR A 502 -46.10 -16.31 36.28
N ALA A 503 -45.59 -17.29 35.58
CA ALA A 503 -45.99 -17.65 34.22
C ALA A 503 -47.45 -18.11 34.22
N SER A 504 -48.32 -17.34 33.59
CA SER A 504 -49.68 -17.79 33.27
C SER A 504 -49.63 -18.54 31.93
N THR A 505 -49.69 -19.85 32.00
CA THR A 505 -50.03 -20.74 30.88
C THR A 505 -51.47 -20.53 30.47
N VAL A 506 -51.68 -19.89 29.34
CA VAL A 506 -52.97 -19.93 28.65
C VAL A 506 -52.89 -20.93 27.48
N THR A 507 -53.45 -22.08 27.68
CA THR A 507 -53.71 -23.09 26.65
C THR A 507 -54.87 -22.64 25.77
N GLY A 508 -54.64 -22.57 24.46
CA GLY A 508 -55.74 -22.49 23.48
C GLY A 508 -55.32 -21.81 22.17
N ALA A 509 -55.28 -22.60 21.07
CA ALA A 509 -55.41 -22.31 19.64
C ALA A 509 -54.41 -21.37 18.99
N ASN A 510 -53.55 -21.94 18.09
CA ASN A 510 -52.76 -21.30 17.03
C ASN A 510 -52.11 -19.94 17.35
N LYS A 511 -51.07 -19.94 18.20
CA LYS A 511 -50.22 -18.77 18.41
C LYS A 511 -49.19 -18.66 17.31
N VAL A 512 -49.28 -17.62 16.48
CA VAL A 512 -48.32 -17.28 15.40
C VAL A 512 -46.96 -16.87 15.95
N GLY A 513 -46.81 -16.51 17.24
CA GLY A 513 -45.56 -16.13 17.88
C GLY A 513 -45.75 -15.70 19.32
N SER A 514 -44.65 -15.43 20.01
CA SER A 514 -44.56 -14.89 21.36
C SER A 514 -43.99 -13.48 21.35
N LEU A 515 -44.41 -12.61 22.29
CA LEU A 515 -43.74 -11.33 22.52
C LEU A 515 -42.30 -11.51 23.11
N THR A 516 -42.08 -12.69 23.72
CA THR A 516 -40.76 -13.03 24.24
C THR A 516 -39.93 -13.72 23.17
N ARG A 517 -38.79 -13.16 22.84
CA ARG A 517 -37.85 -13.72 21.87
C ARG A 517 -37.21 -15.01 22.39
N PRO A 518 -37.19 -16.10 21.58
CA PRO A 518 -36.49 -17.33 21.94
C PRO A 518 -34.97 -17.08 22.10
N GLY A 519 -34.35 -17.72 23.09
CA GLY A 519 -32.91 -17.64 23.29
C GLY A 519 -32.15 -18.37 22.16
N VAL A 520 -31.16 -17.70 21.56
CA VAL A 520 -30.27 -18.29 20.57
C VAL A 520 -29.20 -19.13 21.27
N PRO A 521 -28.77 -20.26 20.69
CA PRO A 521 -27.71 -21.09 21.25
C PRO A 521 -26.41 -20.31 21.51
N ALA A 522 -25.79 -20.56 22.66
CA ALA A 522 -24.56 -19.86 23.05
C ALA A 522 -23.44 -20.09 22.04
N GLY A 523 -22.74 -19.03 21.66
CA GLY A 523 -21.64 -19.05 20.70
C GLY A 523 -22.03 -18.71 19.25
N TYR A 524 -23.31 -18.52 18.96
CA TYR A 524 -23.78 -18.05 17.66
C TYR A 524 -24.32 -16.63 17.71
N GLN A 525 -24.10 -15.88 16.65
CA GLN A 525 -24.58 -14.50 16.53
C GLN A 525 -26.05 -14.46 16.11
N GLU A 526 -26.69 -13.38 16.47
CA GLU A 526 -28.06 -13.09 16.18
C GLU A 526 -28.14 -11.85 15.30
N TYR A 527 -28.95 -11.92 14.24
CA TYR A 527 -29.12 -10.86 13.27
C TYR A 527 -30.57 -10.50 13.09
N PHE A 528 -30.88 -9.25 12.79
CA PHE A 528 -32.23 -8.81 12.46
C PHE A 528 -32.25 -8.29 11.02
N LEU A 529 -33.06 -8.94 10.18
CA LEU A 529 -33.23 -8.46 8.81
C LEU A 529 -34.20 -7.27 8.80
N PRO A 530 -33.87 -6.19 8.07
CA PRO A 530 -34.68 -4.98 8.08
C PRO A 530 -36.05 -5.21 7.43
N ASN A 531 -37.09 -4.55 7.93
CA ASN A 531 -38.40 -4.54 7.28
C ASN A 531 -38.39 -3.52 6.13
N ASN A 532 -37.87 -3.91 4.96
CA ASN A 532 -37.70 -3.06 3.80
C ASN A 532 -38.72 -3.24 2.68
N VAL A 533 -39.72 -4.10 2.90
CA VAL A 533 -40.83 -4.34 1.99
C VAL A 533 -42.12 -3.83 2.64
N THR A 534 -42.77 -2.88 2.00
CA THR A 534 -44.06 -2.37 2.49
C THR A 534 -45.15 -3.41 2.31
N LEU A 535 -46.23 -3.32 3.11
CA LEU A 535 -47.33 -4.28 3.06
C LEU A 535 -47.93 -4.42 1.65
N SER A 536 -48.09 -3.32 0.92
CA SER A 536 -48.62 -3.35 -0.46
C SER A 536 -47.66 -4.07 -1.43
N GLN A 537 -46.36 -3.86 -1.29
CA GLN A 537 -45.34 -4.56 -2.08
C GLN A 537 -45.29 -6.06 -1.73
N ALA A 538 -45.51 -6.39 -0.45
CA ALA A 538 -45.56 -7.78 0.01
C ALA A 538 -46.76 -8.53 -0.58
N PHE A 539 -47.90 -7.91 -0.64
CA PHE A 539 -49.08 -8.47 -1.32
C PHE A 539 -48.84 -8.70 -2.82
N GLN A 540 -48.27 -7.69 -3.50
CA GLN A 540 -47.94 -7.78 -4.92
C GLN A 540 -46.93 -8.90 -5.22
N ALA A 541 -45.91 -9.06 -4.38
CA ALA A 541 -44.87 -10.06 -4.54
C ALA A 541 -45.36 -11.49 -4.26
N SER A 542 -46.35 -11.66 -3.34
CA SER A 542 -46.90 -12.96 -2.97
C SER A 542 -48.00 -13.48 -3.89
N GLY A 543 -48.48 -12.66 -4.83
CA GLY A 543 -49.59 -13.02 -5.72
C GLY A 543 -50.97 -13.06 -5.03
N HIS A 544 -51.04 -12.62 -3.78
CA HIS A 544 -52.33 -12.51 -3.07
C HIS A 544 -53.05 -11.23 -3.49
N SER A 545 -54.35 -11.34 -3.76
CA SER A 545 -55.16 -10.14 -4.00
C SER A 545 -55.21 -9.28 -2.74
N TYR A 546 -55.09 -7.95 -2.92
CA TYR A 546 -55.19 -7.00 -1.81
C TYR A 546 -56.63 -7.06 -1.25
N PRO A 547 -56.89 -7.50 0.00
CA PRO A 547 -58.20 -7.62 0.54
C PRO A 547 -58.87 -6.25 0.74
N GLU A 548 -60.20 -6.13 0.46
CA GLU A 548 -60.91 -4.86 0.70
C GLU A 548 -61.02 -4.51 2.18
N ASN A 549 -61.03 -5.55 3.06
CA ASN A 549 -61.09 -5.40 4.51
C ASN A 549 -60.00 -6.28 5.17
N PHE A 550 -59.00 -5.68 5.77
CA PHE A 550 -58.00 -6.39 6.55
C PHE A 550 -57.55 -5.56 7.76
N ALA A 551 -57.07 -6.25 8.77
CA ALA A 551 -56.38 -5.63 9.91
C ALA A 551 -54.94 -6.08 9.95
N SER A 552 -54.00 -5.10 9.94
CA SER A 552 -52.60 -5.39 10.19
C SER A 552 -52.39 -5.71 11.67
N GLN A 553 -51.83 -6.87 11.97
CA GLN A 553 -51.53 -7.34 13.33
C GLN A 553 -50.06 -7.12 13.72
N GLY A 554 -49.28 -6.30 12.95
CA GLY A 554 -47.90 -6.03 13.19
C GLY A 554 -46.95 -6.95 12.42
N LEU A 555 -45.78 -7.18 13.01
CA LEU A 555 -44.70 -8.01 12.45
C LEU A 555 -44.51 -9.28 13.27
N VAL A 556 -44.26 -10.39 12.58
CA VAL A 556 -43.73 -11.61 13.20
C VAL A 556 -42.36 -11.93 12.62
N TYR A 557 -41.36 -12.12 13.48
CA TYR A 557 -40.03 -12.53 13.09
C TYR A 557 -39.92 -14.05 13.12
N LYS A 558 -39.49 -14.62 11.98
CA LYS A 558 -39.23 -16.06 11.86
C LYS A 558 -37.72 -16.30 11.87
N PRO A 559 -37.24 -17.32 12.65
CA PRO A 559 -35.83 -17.65 12.67
C PRO A 559 -35.43 -18.34 11.38
N VAL A 560 -34.36 -17.88 10.76
CA VAL A 560 -33.70 -18.44 9.56
C VAL A 560 -32.23 -18.54 9.80
N LEU A 561 -31.52 -19.38 9.06
CA LEU A 561 -30.06 -19.41 9.10
C LEU A 561 -29.52 -18.45 8.06
N LEU A 562 -28.70 -17.49 8.51
CA LEU A 562 -27.90 -16.63 7.64
C LEU A 562 -26.47 -17.14 7.64
N ALA A 563 -25.94 -17.43 6.45
CA ALA A 563 -24.56 -17.81 6.23
C ALA A 563 -23.96 -16.99 5.09
N GLN A 564 -22.84 -16.35 5.32
CA GLN A 564 -22.13 -15.57 4.29
C GLN A 564 -20.63 -15.78 4.43
N ALA A 565 -19.96 -16.07 3.31
CA ALA A 565 -18.51 -16.23 3.24
C ALA A 565 -17.92 -15.38 2.12
N GLY A 566 -16.79 -14.75 2.41
CA GLY A 566 -15.92 -14.15 1.44
C GLY A 566 -14.85 -15.17 1.01
N ILE A 567 -14.63 -15.31 -0.28
CA ILE A 567 -13.68 -16.25 -0.87
C ILE A 567 -12.67 -15.46 -1.67
N ARG A 568 -11.46 -15.38 -1.16
CA ARG A 568 -10.40 -14.65 -1.83
C ARG A 568 -9.63 -15.54 -2.79
N PHE A 569 -9.46 -15.06 -4.02
CA PHE A 569 -8.64 -15.69 -5.05
C PHE A 569 -7.37 -14.86 -5.22
N PHE A 570 -6.28 -15.40 -4.72
CA PHE A 570 -4.99 -14.76 -4.83
C PHE A 570 -4.02 -15.63 -5.61
N ASN A 571 -3.54 -15.14 -6.77
CA ASN A 571 -2.54 -15.84 -7.57
C ASN A 571 -1.57 -14.86 -8.21
N ARG A 572 -0.32 -14.84 -7.71
CA ARG A 572 0.72 -13.94 -8.20
C ARG A 572 1.10 -14.16 -9.67
N LYS A 573 1.06 -15.39 -10.14
CA LYS A 573 1.40 -15.70 -11.55
C LYS A 573 0.43 -15.00 -12.50
N TYR A 574 -0.83 -14.96 -12.13
CA TYR A 574 -1.90 -14.43 -12.97
C TYR A 574 -2.29 -12.99 -12.63
N ASN A 575 -1.56 -12.37 -11.69
CA ASN A 575 -1.90 -11.05 -11.13
C ASN A 575 -3.37 -10.97 -10.68
N LEU A 576 -3.84 -12.05 -10.07
CA LEU A 576 -5.20 -12.21 -9.61
C LEU A 576 -5.27 -11.90 -8.12
N ASP A 577 -6.11 -10.96 -7.73
CA ASP A 577 -6.53 -10.67 -6.36
C ASP A 577 -7.97 -10.20 -6.42
N THR A 578 -8.89 -11.12 -6.26
CA THR A 578 -10.33 -10.85 -6.33
C THR A 578 -11.05 -11.64 -5.27
N GLU A 579 -12.21 -11.15 -4.85
CA GLU A 579 -13.06 -11.78 -3.84
C GLU A 579 -14.44 -12.07 -4.44
N LEU A 580 -14.94 -13.29 -4.17
CA LEU A 580 -16.33 -13.66 -4.39
C LEU A 580 -17.01 -13.77 -3.04
N GLN A 581 -18.29 -13.42 -2.99
CA GLN A 581 -19.12 -13.61 -1.80
C GLN A 581 -20.23 -14.60 -2.11
N HIS A 582 -20.40 -15.56 -1.23
CA HIS A 582 -21.55 -16.47 -1.22
C HIS A 582 -22.38 -16.20 0.03
N THR A 583 -23.67 -15.96 -0.18
CA THR A 583 -24.64 -15.74 0.90
C THR A 583 -25.81 -16.68 0.74
N ALA A 584 -26.21 -17.32 1.82
CA ALA A 584 -27.38 -18.18 1.87
C ALA A 584 -28.29 -17.75 3.01
N LEU A 585 -29.59 -17.64 2.74
CA LEU A 585 -30.65 -17.37 3.70
C LEU A 585 -31.60 -18.57 3.76
N VAL A 586 -31.31 -19.50 4.67
CA VAL A 586 -32.00 -20.77 4.76
C VAL A 586 -33.31 -20.58 5.55
N THR A 587 -34.41 -20.49 4.85
CA THR A 587 -35.75 -20.27 5.43
C THR A 587 -36.41 -21.55 5.94
N SER A 588 -35.97 -22.71 5.43
CA SER A 588 -36.43 -24.02 5.93
C SER A 588 -35.29 -25.03 5.86
N ALA A 589 -34.75 -25.43 6.97
CA ALA A 589 -33.79 -26.50 7.06
C ALA A 589 -34.44 -27.81 7.46
N ASP A 590 -34.01 -28.95 6.90
CA ASP A 590 -34.43 -30.26 7.38
C ASP A 590 -34.06 -30.42 8.87
N ARG A 591 -34.90 -31.00 9.67
CA ARG A 591 -34.64 -31.30 11.10
C ARG A 591 -33.36 -32.09 11.35
N ARG A 592 -32.80 -32.76 10.31
CA ARG A 592 -31.51 -33.46 10.34
C ARG A 592 -30.34 -32.55 10.05
N GLY A 593 -30.55 -31.29 9.72
CA GLY A 593 -29.47 -30.35 9.41
C GLY A 593 -28.89 -30.52 8.00
N VAL A 594 -29.63 -31.06 7.04
CA VAL A 594 -29.18 -31.14 5.63
C VAL A 594 -29.69 -29.92 4.88
N VAL A 595 -28.81 -29.16 4.27
CA VAL A 595 -29.11 -27.95 3.50
C VAL A 595 -28.51 -28.07 2.10
N ARG A 596 -29.32 -27.75 1.08
CA ARG A 596 -28.81 -27.51 -0.28
C ARG A 596 -28.60 -26.01 -0.42
N TRP A 597 -27.35 -25.58 -0.29
CA TRP A 597 -27.02 -24.15 -0.19
C TRP A 597 -27.36 -23.36 -1.46
N GLU A 598 -27.36 -24.03 -2.63
CA GLU A 598 -27.73 -23.45 -3.92
C GLU A 598 -29.18 -22.95 -3.94
N ASP A 599 -30.08 -23.69 -3.29
CA ASP A 599 -31.52 -23.37 -3.25
C ASP A 599 -31.84 -22.14 -2.40
N TYR A 600 -30.90 -21.73 -1.53
CA TYR A 600 -31.04 -20.60 -0.61
C TYR A 600 -30.05 -19.46 -0.89
N SER A 601 -29.36 -19.52 -2.02
CA SER A 601 -28.38 -18.48 -2.41
C SER A 601 -29.10 -17.15 -2.67
N VAL A 602 -28.56 -16.09 -2.08
CA VAL A 602 -29.03 -14.70 -2.23
C VAL A 602 -27.85 -13.77 -2.48
N ASP A 603 -28.14 -12.55 -2.94
CA ASP A 603 -27.12 -11.52 -3.05
C ASP A 603 -26.50 -11.22 -1.69
N PRO A 604 -25.21 -10.78 -1.64
CA PRO A 604 -24.51 -10.47 -0.40
C PRO A 604 -25.26 -9.45 0.45
N ILE A 605 -25.31 -9.71 1.74
CA ILE A 605 -25.94 -8.82 2.72
C ILE A 605 -24.83 -8.05 3.44
N GLU A 606 -24.85 -6.74 3.33
CA GLU A 606 -23.93 -5.89 4.08
C GLU A 606 -24.24 -5.94 5.58
N GLN A 607 -23.23 -6.14 6.40
CA GLN A 607 -23.41 -6.20 7.85
C GLN A 607 -24.03 -4.91 8.41
N GLY A 608 -23.74 -3.76 7.80
CA GLY A 608 -24.34 -2.47 8.15
C GLY A 608 -25.82 -2.31 7.77
N ALA A 609 -26.34 -3.18 6.89
CA ALA A 609 -27.75 -3.19 6.50
C ALA A 609 -28.64 -4.02 7.44
N LEU A 610 -28.05 -4.73 8.40
CA LEU A 610 -28.78 -5.49 9.41
C LEU A 610 -29.21 -4.56 10.55
N ASP A 611 -30.46 -4.73 11.01
CA ASP A 611 -30.96 -3.99 12.16
C ASP A 611 -30.31 -4.49 13.46
N ARG A 612 -30.11 -3.61 14.43
CA ARG A 612 -29.52 -3.97 15.73
C ARG A 612 -30.50 -4.69 16.65
N GLN A 613 -31.78 -4.51 16.43
CA GLN A 613 -32.88 -5.09 17.23
C GLN A 613 -34.18 -5.21 16.40
N ALA A 614 -35.09 -6.04 16.86
CA ALA A 614 -36.38 -6.16 16.23
C ALA A 614 -37.18 -4.86 16.34
N SER A 615 -38.14 -4.67 15.43
CA SER A 615 -39.14 -3.59 15.51
C SER A 615 -39.98 -3.71 16.80
N PRO A 616 -40.37 -2.58 17.42
CA PRO A 616 -41.19 -2.59 18.62
C PRO A 616 -42.47 -3.40 18.44
N ASP A 617 -42.93 -4.02 19.50
CA ASP A 617 -44.18 -4.80 19.56
C ASP A 617 -44.31 -5.97 18.57
N SER A 618 -43.17 -6.48 18.09
CA SER A 618 -43.14 -7.62 17.17
C SER A 618 -43.29 -8.96 17.90
N LEU A 619 -43.85 -9.93 17.20
CA LEU A 619 -43.93 -11.31 17.65
C LEU A 619 -42.72 -12.11 17.15
N PHE A 620 -42.37 -13.18 17.86
CA PHE A 620 -41.30 -14.11 17.48
C PHE A 620 -41.84 -15.52 17.35
N ALA A 621 -41.56 -16.15 16.23
CA ALA A 621 -41.83 -17.57 16.03
C ALA A 621 -40.85 -18.43 16.86
N PRO A 622 -41.23 -19.66 17.22
CA PRO A 622 -40.38 -20.54 18.02
C PRO A 622 -39.11 -20.93 17.26
N LEU A 623 -38.00 -21.07 18.01
CA LEU A 623 -36.74 -21.57 17.48
C LEU A 623 -36.69 -23.08 17.61
N GLU A 624 -36.81 -23.78 16.46
CA GLU A 624 -36.81 -25.24 16.40
C GLU A 624 -35.47 -25.79 15.87
N ALA A 625 -35.27 -27.13 16.00
CA ALA A 625 -34.11 -27.78 15.36
C ALA A 625 -34.19 -27.67 13.81
N PRO A 626 -33.04 -27.49 13.08
CA PRO A 626 -31.66 -27.57 13.61
C PRO A 626 -31.16 -26.28 14.27
N LEU A 627 -31.87 -25.16 14.18
CA LEU A 627 -31.38 -23.85 14.62
C LEU A 627 -31.28 -23.70 16.14
N SER A 628 -31.98 -24.55 16.90
CA SER A 628 -31.86 -24.58 18.36
C SER A 628 -30.77 -25.51 18.90
N ASP A 629 -30.08 -26.30 18.04
CA ASP A 629 -29.05 -27.25 18.41
C ASP A 629 -27.67 -26.74 18.03
N PRO A 630 -26.77 -26.42 19.02
CA PRO A 630 -25.41 -25.93 18.74
C PRO A 630 -24.53 -26.91 17.93
N LYS A 631 -24.78 -28.23 18.06
CA LYS A 631 -24.00 -29.24 17.32
C LYS A 631 -24.36 -29.27 15.86
N LEU A 632 -25.65 -29.16 15.57
CA LEU A 632 -26.14 -29.08 14.18
C LEU A 632 -25.75 -27.78 13.53
N LEU A 633 -25.78 -26.66 14.23
CA LEU A 633 -25.29 -25.36 13.72
C LEU A 633 -23.81 -25.42 13.36
N LYS A 634 -22.98 -26.05 14.20
CA LYS A 634 -21.55 -26.23 13.91
C LYS A 634 -21.31 -27.12 12.70
N ALA A 635 -22.10 -28.14 12.51
CA ALA A 635 -22.05 -28.99 11.32
C ALA A 635 -22.45 -28.20 10.05
N LEU A 636 -23.52 -27.39 10.14
CA LEU A 636 -23.97 -26.52 9.04
C LEU A 636 -22.93 -25.46 8.67
N GLU A 637 -22.23 -24.89 9.64
CA GLU A 637 -21.14 -23.93 9.38
C GLU A 637 -19.98 -24.57 8.60
N ALA A 638 -19.60 -25.77 9.01
CA ALA A 638 -18.55 -26.54 8.33
C ALA A 638 -18.99 -26.96 6.92
N ASP A 639 -20.22 -27.37 6.75
CA ASP A 639 -20.80 -27.77 5.47
C ASP A 639 -20.94 -26.59 4.51
N PHE A 640 -21.37 -25.43 5.00
CA PHE A 640 -21.40 -24.19 4.23
C PHE A 640 -20.00 -23.77 3.76
N THR A 641 -19.01 -23.85 4.65
CA THR A 641 -17.62 -23.53 4.32
C THR A 641 -17.07 -24.45 3.22
N GLU A 642 -17.37 -25.75 3.30
CA GLU A 642 -16.96 -26.73 2.30
C GLU A 642 -17.67 -26.51 0.96
N TRP A 643 -18.98 -26.25 0.99
CA TRP A 643 -19.72 -25.90 -0.21
C TRP A 643 -19.18 -24.64 -0.90
N ALA A 644 -18.94 -23.57 -0.15
CA ALA A 644 -18.39 -22.33 -0.68
C ALA A 644 -17.00 -22.56 -1.30
N PHE A 645 -16.17 -23.42 -0.68
CA PHE A 645 -14.87 -23.79 -1.22
C PHE A 645 -14.98 -24.56 -2.54
N GLN A 646 -15.87 -25.53 -2.63
CA GLN A 646 -15.99 -26.43 -3.79
C GLN A 646 -16.66 -25.77 -5.00
N THR A 647 -17.63 -24.89 -4.76
CA THR A 647 -18.40 -24.24 -5.83
C THR A 647 -17.73 -23.01 -6.40
N SER A 648 -16.79 -22.42 -5.66
CA SER A 648 -16.14 -21.18 -6.06
C SER A 648 -15.00 -21.41 -7.05
N LYS A 649 -15.11 -20.79 -8.23
CA LYS A 649 -14.07 -20.78 -9.26
C LYS A 649 -14.06 -19.44 -9.95
N VAL A 650 -12.87 -18.94 -10.27
CA VAL A 650 -12.66 -17.71 -11.03
C VAL A 650 -11.89 -18.05 -12.29
N THR A 651 -12.32 -17.54 -13.43
CA THR A 651 -11.65 -17.74 -14.70
C THR A 651 -10.72 -16.59 -15.00
N VAL A 652 -9.43 -16.89 -15.19
CA VAL A 652 -8.39 -15.95 -15.61
C VAL A 652 -8.18 -16.08 -17.11
N ARG A 653 -8.17 -14.96 -17.81
CA ARG A 653 -7.73 -14.90 -19.20
C ARG A 653 -6.23 -14.79 -19.24
N ALA A 654 -5.60 -15.62 -20.05
CA ALA A 654 -4.15 -15.74 -20.14
C ALA A 654 -3.66 -15.67 -21.58
N ASN A 655 -2.57 -14.94 -21.79
CA ASN A 655 -1.71 -15.07 -22.95
C ASN A 655 -0.30 -15.37 -22.42
N ASP A 656 0.03 -16.66 -22.33
CA ASP A 656 1.30 -17.11 -21.74
C ASP A 656 2.52 -16.66 -22.55
N THR A 657 2.36 -16.46 -23.85
CA THR A 657 3.45 -16.01 -24.74
C THR A 657 3.82 -14.56 -24.46
N LEU A 658 2.83 -13.71 -24.24
CA LEU A 658 3.02 -12.29 -23.91
C LEU A 658 3.16 -12.06 -22.40
N LYS A 659 2.91 -13.07 -21.57
CA LYS A 659 2.85 -13.00 -20.11
C LYS A 659 1.83 -11.97 -19.62
N VAL A 660 0.71 -11.86 -20.33
CA VAL A 660 -0.41 -10.99 -19.99
C VAL A 660 -1.51 -11.85 -19.38
N TYR A 661 -1.98 -11.44 -18.21
CA TYR A 661 -3.02 -12.16 -17.47
C TYR A 661 -4.03 -11.13 -16.95
N ALA A 662 -5.30 -11.52 -16.91
CA ALA A 662 -6.35 -10.68 -16.37
C ALA A 662 -7.42 -11.51 -15.65
N GLY A 663 -7.91 -10.98 -14.52
CA GLY A 663 -9.00 -11.54 -13.74
C GLY A 663 -10.38 -11.38 -14.43
N PRO A 664 -11.43 -11.81 -13.78
CA PRO A 664 -12.79 -11.79 -14.34
C PRO A 664 -13.33 -10.37 -14.56
N GLU A 665 -12.80 -9.38 -13.82
CA GLU A 665 -13.20 -7.98 -13.89
C GLU A 665 -12.83 -7.30 -15.21
N VAL A 666 -11.86 -7.85 -15.94
CA VAL A 666 -11.39 -7.30 -17.22
C VAL A 666 -12.22 -7.89 -18.37
N SER A 667 -12.82 -7.05 -19.18
CA SER A 667 -13.60 -7.50 -20.33
C SER A 667 -12.73 -8.23 -21.39
N PRO A 668 -13.31 -9.10 -22.21
CA PRO A 668 -12.57 -9.73 -23.32
C PRO A 668 -11.95 -8.74 -24.31
N ALA A 669 -12.58 -7.57 -24.48
CA ALA A 669 -12.09 -6.51 -25.35
C ALA A 669 -10.87 -5.81 -24.75
N ASP A 670 -10.94 -5.47 -23.45
CA ASP A 670 -9.84 -4.85 -22.74
C ASP A 670 -8.63 -5.80 -22.64
N PHE A 671 -8.88 -7.07 -22.37
CA PHE A 671 -7.81 -8.06 -22.36
C PHE A 671 -7.08 -8.17 -23.71
N ARG A 672 -7.82 -8.13 -24.83
CA ARG A 672 -7.21 -8.09 -26.16
C ARG A 672 -6.40 -6.81 -26.38
N ALA A 673 -6.89 -5.66 -25.87
CA ALA A 673 -6.17 -4.41 -25.92
C ALA A 673 -4.84 -4.49 -25.14
N MET A 674 -4.86 -5.07 -23.93
CA MET A 674 -3.65 -5.32 -23.14
C MET A 674 -2.65 -6.23 -23.88
N CYS A 675 -3.13 -7.31 -24.50
CA CYS A 675 -2.29 -8.19 -25.33
C CYS A 675 -1.70 -7.45 -26.53
N ALA A 676 -2.49 -6.61 -27.19
CA ALA A 676 -2.04 -5.82 -28.34
C ALA A 676 -0.97 -4.79 -27.93
N GLU A 677 -1.13 -4.16 -26.79
CA GLU A 677 -0.15 -3.23 -26.23
C GLU A 677 1.17 -3.93 -25.86
N ALA A 678 1.09 -5.04 -25.12
CA ALA A 678 2.26 -5.85 -24.77
C ALA A 678 3.01 -6.35 -26.02
N ALA A 679 2.26 -6.82 -27.03
CA ALA A 679 2.82 -7.25 -28.30
C ALA A 679 3.48 -6.09 -29.06
N ARG A 680 2.88 -4.89 -29.06
CA ARG A 680 3.46 -3.69 -29.67
C ARG A 680 4.78 -3.33 -29.01
N ASN A 681 4.82 -3.27 -27.68
CA ASN A 681 6.02 -2.93 -26.93
C ASN A 681 7.15 -3.96 -27.17
N GLY A 682 6.83 -5.25 -27.16
CA GLY A 682 7.79 -6.31 -27.43
C GLY A 682 8.28 -6.29 -28.88
N ARG A 683 7.38 -6.09 -29.84
CA ARG A 683 7.69 -5.93 -31.25
C ARG A 683 8.64 -4.76 -31.51
N ASP A 684 8.31 -3.59 -30.97
CA ASP A 684 9.08 -2.36 -31.20
C ASP A 684 10.49 -2.47 -30.61
N ALA A 685 10.63 -3.11 -29.45
CA ALA A 685 11.93 -3.42 -28.85
C ALA A 685 12.76 -4.37 -29.73
N GLU A 686 12.13 -5.43 -30.28
CA GLU A 686 12.81 -6.38 -31.17
C GLU A 686 13.14 -5.79 -32.55
N LEU A 687 12.23 -5.02 -33.14
CA LEU A 687 12.47 -4.28 -34.39
C LEU A 687 13.65 -3.32 -34.23
N LYS A 688 13.72 -2.57 -33.15
CA LYS A 688 14.82 -1.67 -32.84
C LYS A 688 16.15 -2.42 -32.75
N LYS A 689 16.18 -3.52 -32.01
CA LYS A 689 17.39 -4.34 -31.84
C LYS A 689 17.88 -4.91 -33.15
N ASN A 690 16.97 -5.47 -33.97
CA ASN A 690 17.30 -6.04 -35.26
C ASN A 690 17.73 -4.94 -36.23
N SER A 691 17.03 -3.82 -36.30
CA SER A 691 17.41 -2.68 -37.12
C SER A 691 18.83 -2.20 -36.81
N GLU A 692 19.13 -1.96 -35.52
CA GLU A 692 20.46 -1.53 -35.08
C GLU A 692 21.59 -2.50 -35.50
N GLN A 693 21.28 -3.80 -35.45
CA GLN A 693 22.24 -4.84 -35.87
C GLN A 693 22.53 -4.78 -37.37
N TYR A 694 21.51 -4.66 -38.21
CA TYR A 694 21.64 -4.52 -39.65
C TYR A 694 22.25 -3.17 -40.03
N ASP A 695 21.88 -2.10 -39.37
CA ASP A 695 22.42 -0.76 -39.61
C ASP A 695 23.93 -0.69 -39.35
N ARG A 696 24.43 -1.34 -38.30
CA ARG A 696 25.90 -1.44 -38.07
C ARG A 696 26.61 -2.14 -39.20
N LYS A 697 26.06 -3.24 -39.74
CA LYS A 697 26.62 -3.96 -40.88
C LYS A 697 26.58 -3.10 -42.14
N LEU A 698 25.47 -2.41 -42.41
CA LEU A 698 25.28 -1.50 -43.54
C LEU A 698 26.26 -0.32 -43.49
N VAL A 699 26.48 0.29 -42.33
CA VAL A 699 27.45 1.37 -42.12
C VAL A 699 28.85 0.89 -42.52
N THR A 700 29.25 -0.30 -42.07
CA THR A 700 30.56 -0.87 -42.37
C THR A 700 30.75 -1.11 -43.88
N LEU A 701 29.70 -1.61 -44.56
CA LEU A 701 29.76 -1.81 -46.01
C LEU A 701 29.75 -0.50 -46.78
N LYS A 702 28.93 0.48 -46.35
CA LYS A 702 28.88 1.81 -46.96
C LYS A 702 30.20 2.59 -46.79
N GLU A 703 30.86 2.43 -45.62
CA GLU A 703 32.22 2.99 -45.42
C GLU A 703 33.25 2.35 -46.34
N LYS A 704 33.20 1.03 -46.53
CA LYS A 704 34.04 0.32 -47.50
C LYS A 704 33.80 0.82 -48.94
N LEU A 705 32.51 0.89 -49.31
CA LEU A 705 32.12 1.41 -50.63
C LEU A 705 32.61 2.85 -50.84
N ALA A 706 32.48 3.71 -49.87
CA ALA A 706 32.94 5.09 -49.96
C ALA A 706 34.49 5.22 -49.99
N ARG A 707 35.23 4.20 -49.45
CA ARG A 707 36.69 4.14 -49.62
C ARG A 707 37.04 3.73 -51.04
N GLU A 708 36.41 2.69 -51.52
CA GLU A 708 36.67 2.16 -52.83
C GLU A 708 36.30 3.15 -53.95
N GLN A 709 35.23 3.92 -53.76
CA GLN A 709 34.82 5.01 -54.65
C GLN A 709 35.90 6.10 -54.73
N ARG A 710 36.52 6.47 -53.59
CA ARG A 710 37.63 7.43 -53.58
C ARG A 710 38.90 6.86 -54.20
N GLU A 711 39.18 5.57 -54.02
CA GLU A 711 40.26 4.88 -54.71
C GLU A 711 40.02 4.88 -56.21
N LEU A 712 38.81 4.55 -56.67
CA LEU A 712 38.42 4.62 -58.07
C LEU A 712 38.62 6.01 -58.67
N ASP A 713 38.19 7.08 -57.98
CA ASP A 713 38.40 8.48 -58.46
C ASP A 713 39.89 8.79 -58.60
N GLN A 714 40.74 8.34 -57.68
CA GLN A 714 42.18 8.47 -57.76
C GLN A 714 42.78 7.67 -58.92
N ASP A 715 42.33 6.41 -59.08
CA ASP A 715 42.81 5.54 -60.19
C ASP A 715 42.39 6.09 -61.56
N GLU A 716 41.18 6.66 -61.70
CA GLU A 716 40.70 7.31 -62.91
C GLU A 716 41.49 8.57 -63.23
N ASP A 717 41.80 9.39 -62.21
CA ASP A 717 42.69 10.57 -62.32
C ASP A 717 44.11 10.17 -62.72
N GLU A 718 44.63 9.11 -62.10
CA GLU A 718 45.93 8.57 -62.46
C GLU A 718 45.98 7.98 -63.88
N LEU A 719 44.94 7.24 -64.25
CA LEU A 719 44.80 6.72 -65.61
C LEU A 719 44.69 7.86 -66.62
N SER A 720 43.92 8.91 -66.36
CA SER A 720 43.76 10.07 -67.22
C SER A 720 45.11 10.85 -67.41
N SER A 721 45.84 11.07 -66.27
CA SER A 721 47.15 11.72 -66.24
C SER A 721 48.14 10.89 -67.05
N ARG A 722 48.20 9.57 -66.89
CA ARG A 722 49.08 8.68 -67.61
C ARG A 722 48.73 8.60 -69.11
N LYS A 723 47.46 8.61 -69.53
CA LYS A 723 47.03 8.73 -70.91
C LYS A 723 47.45 10.06 -71.50
N MET A 724 47.36 11.16 -70.82
CA MET A 724 47.88 12.46 -71.26
C MET A 724 49.40 12.44 -71.43
N GLU A 725 50.15 11.84 -70.49
CA GLU A 725 51.63 11.64 -70.65
C GLU A 725 51.99 10.72 -71.80
N GLU A 726 51.22 9.70 -72.05
CA GLU A 726 51.39 8.78 -73.22
C GLU A 726 51.12 9.53 -74.52
N LEU A 727 49.99 10.33 -74.57
CA LEU A 727 49.69 11.20 -75.72
C LEU A 727 50.76 12.27 -75.93
N GLY A 728 51.25 12.92 -74.86
CA GLY A 728 52.35 13.89 -74.89
C GLY A 728 53.63 13.29 -75.46
N THR A 729 53.99 12.05 -75.03
CA THR A 729 55.18 11.34 -75.55
C THR A 729 55.00 10.88 -76.95
N HIS A 730 53.76 10.54 -77.41
CA HIS A 730 53.49 10.28 -78.83
C HIS A 730 53.60 11.53 -79.69
N ALA A 731 53.16 12.71 -79.22
CA ALA A 731 53.37 13.98 -79.87
C ALA A 731 54.88 14.35 -79.95
N GLU A 732 55.62 14.18 -78.84
CA GLU A 732 57.07 14.35 -78.90
C GLU A 732 57.77 13.34 -79.77
N THR A 733 57.26 12.12 -79.91
CA THR A 733 57.83 11.12 -80.79
C THR A 733 57.55 11.45 -82.26
N ILE A 734 56.40 11.98 -82.61
CA ILE A 734 56.06 12.47 -83.94
C ILE A 734 56.89 13.72 -84.25
N PHE A 735 57.07 14.65 -83.33
CA PHE A 735 57.99 15.80 -83.52
C PHE A 735 59.45 15.41 -83.68
N SER A 736 59.88 14.33 -82.97
CA SER A 736 61.28 13.81 -83.08
C SER A 736 61.57 13.03 -84.35
N LEU A 737 60.51 12.56 -85.08
CA LEU A 737 60.67 11.93 -86.37
C LEU A 737 60.95 12.93 -87.52
N PHE A 738 60.61 14.23 -87.29
CA PHE A 738 60.95 15.29 -88.26
C PHE A 738 62.28 16.04 -87.96
N GLY A 739 62.95 15.76 -86.88
CA GLY A 739 64.28 16.35 -86.52
C GLY A 739 65.40 15.29 -86.56
N LYS A 740 66.29 15.34 -87.58
CA LYS A 740 67.53 14.55 -87.66
C LYS A 740 68.36 14.62 -86.45
N ARG A 741 68.32 13.61 -85.54
CA ARG A 741 69.44 13.07 -84.79
C ARG A 741 69.09 11.75 -84.05
N ARG A 742 69.88 10.72 -84.29
CA ARG A 742 69.79 9.35 -83.71
C ARG A 742 70.17 9.41 -82.19
N SER A 743 69.35 8.91 -81.31
CA SER A 743 69.69 8.42 -80.04
C SER A 743 68.78 7.23 -79.63
N SER A 744 69.42 6.03 -79.52
CA SER A 744 68.87 4.69 -79.36
C SER A 744 68.37 4.44 -77.86
N ARG A 745 68.10 5.49 -77.11
CA ARG A 745 67.69 5.36 -75.67
C ARG A 745 66.16 5.57 -75.37
N ARG A 746 65.36 5.88 -76.41
CA ARG A 746 63.96 6.27 -76.17
C ARG A 746 62.90 5.17 -76.36
N ILE A 747 63.31 3.95 -76.82
CA ILE A 747 62.30 2.88 -77.02
C ILE A 747 61.93 2.13 -75.70
N SER A 748 62.81 2.12 -74.72
CA SER A 748 62.48 1.46 -73.45
C SER A 748 61.50 2.26 -72.53
N GLY A 749 61.44 3.60 -72.76
CA GLY A 749 60.51 4.45 -71.93
C GLY A 749 59.02 4.31 -72.36
N SER A 750 58.77 4.11 -73.67
CA SER A 750 57.38 3.98 -74.17
C SER A 750 56.74 2.63 -73.79
N LEU A 751 57.54 1.56 -73.80
CA LEU A 751 57.09 0.24 -73.34
C LEU A 751 56.77 0.16 -71.85
N SER A 752 57.56 0.85 -71.03
CA SER A 752 57.33 0.93 -69.59
C SER A 752 56.10 1.80 -69.26
N LYS A 753 55.92 2.93 -69.97
CA LYS A 753 54.71 3.81 -69.79
C LYS A 753 53.42 3.10 -70.24
N ARG A 754 53.46 2.38 -71.36
CA ARG A 754 52.33 1.51 -71.86
C ARG A 754 51.98 0.44 -70.82
N ARG A 755 52.96 -0.17 -70.19
CA ARG A 755 52.76 -1.18 -69.17
C ARG A 755 52.11 -0.55 -67.93
N MET A 756 52.53 0.70 -67.52
CA MET A 756 51.98 1.44 -66.40
C MET A 756 50.52 1.94 -66.70
N THR A 757 50.27 2.39 -67.94
CA THR A 757 48.91 2.74 -68.37
C THR A 757 47.97 1.51 -68.42
N SER A 758 48.51 0.32 -68.80
CA SER A 758 47.75 -0.95 -68.76
C SER A 758 47.43 -1.40 -67.30
N GLN A 759 48.34 -1.12 -66.37
CA GLN A 759 48.15 -1.45 -64.95
C GLN A 759 47.12 -0.53 -64.36
N ALA A 760 47.23 0.80 -64.58
CA ALA A 760 46.20 1.76 -64.07
C ALA A 760 44.82 1.49 -64.64
N LYS A 761 44.72 0.96 -65.86
CA LYS A 761 43.47 0.52 -66.41
C LYS A 761 42.92 -0.79 -65.77
N ALA A 762 43.80 -1.67 -65.31
CA ALA A 762 43.45 -2.86 -64.56
C ALA A 762 42.94 -2.49 -63.17
N ASP A 763 43.64 -1.56 -62.50
CA ASP A 763 43.29 -1.05 -61.18
C ASP A 763 41.88 -0.39 -61.17
N VAL A 764 41.58 0.49 -62.16
CA VAL A 764 40.26 1.09 -62.38
C VAL A 764 39.17 0.02 -62.61
N THR A 765 39.49 -1.09 -63.30
CA THR A 765 38.55 -2.15 -63.59
C THR A 765 38.30 -2.98 -62.35
N GLU A 766 39.31 -3.27 -61.57
CA GLU A 766 39.22 -3.97 -60.29
C GLU A 766 38.38 -3.16 -59.26
N SER A 767 38.64 -1.85 -59.10
CA SER A 767 37.84 -0.99 -58.23
C SER A 767 36.37 -0.94 -58.66
N LYS A 768 36.09 -0.91 -59.97
CA LYS A 768 34.68 -0.97 -60.47
C LYS A 768 34.01 -2.29 -60.18
N GLU A 769 34.71 -3.41 -60.25
CA GLU A 769 34.17 -4.73 -59.91
C GLU A 769 33.91 -4.82 -58.40
N VAL A 770 34.83 -4.34 -57.55
CA VAL A 770 34.67 -4.30 -56.08
C VAL A 770 33.49 -3.39 -55.67
N ILE A 771 33.34 -2.23 -56.29
CA ILE A 771 32.22 -1.30 -56.08
C ILE A 771 30.89 -1.98 -56.44
N ALA A 772 30.85 -2.67 -57.58
CA ALA A 772 29.64 -3.39 -58.01
C ALA A 772 29.28 -4.53 -57.06
N ASP A 773 30.28 -5.24 -56.51
CA ASP A 773 30.06 -6.29 -55.54
C ASP A 773 29.63 -5.75 -54.18
N LEU A 774 30.25 -4.70 -53.64
CA LEU A 774 29.85 -4.03 -52.43
C LEU A 774 28.43 -3.45 -52.55
N THR A 775 28.07 -2.89 -53.68
CA THR A 775 26.73 -2.36 -53.94
C THR A 775 25.71 -3.49 -53.91
N ARG A 776 26.03 -4.65 -54.50
CA ARG A 776 25.18 -5.83 -54.43
C ARG A 776 25.00 -6.33 -53.01
N GLN A 777 26.10 -6.44 -52.24
CA GLN A 777 26.07 -6.85 -50.83
C GLN A 777 25.20 -5.90 -49.96
N ILE A 778 25.26 -4.59 -50.21
CA ILE A 778 24.43 -3.60 -49.53
C ILE A 778 22.95 -3.83 -49.85
N ASN A 779 22.61 -4.00 -51.14
CA ASN A 779 21.21 -4.25 -51.56
C ASN A 779 20.66 -5.57 -51.02
N ASP A 780 21.48 -6.62 -51.03
CA ASP A 780 21.11 -7.93 -50.48
C ASP A 780 20.84 -7.82 -48.98
N LEU A 781 21.70 -7.11 -48.23
CA LEU A 781 21.57 -6.90 -46.81
C LEU A 781 20.38 -5.99 -46.43
N GLU A 782 20.04 -4.98 -47.24
CA GLU A 782 18.84 -4.14 -47.07
C GLU A 782 17.56 -4.96 -47.33
N THR A 783 17.60 -5.86 -48.30
CA THR A 783 16.50 -6.80 -48.56
C THR A 783 16.32 -7.78 -47.41
N GLU A 784 17.41 -8.35 -46.92
CA GLU A 784 17.43 -9.24 -45.75
C GLU A 784 16.89 -8.54 -44.50
N LYS A 785 17.33 -7.29 -44.24
CA LYS A 785 16.80 -6.45 -43.19
C LYS A 785 15.29 -6.30 -43.27
N SER A 786 14.79 -5.92 -44.44
CA SER A 786 13.36 -5.72 -44.68
C SER A 786 12.55 -7.00 -44.42
N ARG A 787 13.05 -8.14 -44.86
CA ARG A 787 12.41 -9.46 -44.64
C ARG A 787 12.41 -9.80 -43.16
N ALA A 788 13.53 -9.63 -42.44
CA ALA A 788 13.64 -9.91 -41.01
C ALA A 788 12.69 -9.05 -40.18
N LEU A 789 12.55 -7.76 -40.51
CA LEU A 789 11.61 -6.85 -39.83
C LEU A 789 10.16 -7.22 -40.09
N GLN A 790 9.84 -7.70 -41.33
CA GLN A 790 8.50 -8.18 -41.67
C GLN A 790 8.17 -9.47 -40.91
N GLU A 791 9.08 -10.41 -40.80
CA GLU A 791 8.89 -11.65 -40.05
C GLU A 791 8.64 -11.38 -38.55
N VAL A 792 9.33 -10.39 -37.97
CA VAL A 792 9.07 -9.93 -36.59
C VAL A 792 7.64 -9.41 -36.46
N ASN A 793 7.19 -8.53 -37.35
CA ASN A 793 5.83 -8.00 -37.31
C ASN A 793 4.77 -9.11 -37.39
N ASP A 794 4.94 -10.05 -38.33
CA ASP A 794 3.97 -11.15 -38.54
C ASP A 794 3.91 -12.12 -37.36
N ARG A 795 5.05 -12.34 -36.70
CA ARG A 795 5.12 -13.20 -35.51
C ARG A 795 4.40 -12.56 -34.32
N TRP A 796 4.68 -11.29 -34.04
CA TRP A 796 4.03 -10.59 -32.94
C TRP A 796 2.52 -10.39 -33.15
N ALA A 797 2.07 -10.18 -34.38
CA ALA A 797 0.65 -10.11 -34.73
C ALA A 797 -0.10 -11.42 -34.41
N LYS A 798 0.53 -12.57 -34.61
CA LYS A 798 -0.06 -13.88 -34.29
C LYS A 798 -0.15 -14.12 -32.79
N MET A 799 0.80 -13.60 -31.99
CA MET A 799 0.83 -13.80 -30.54
C MET A 799 -0.34 -13.16 -29.81
N VAL A 800 -0.88 -12.05 -30.31
CA VAL A 800 -2.02 -11.33 -29.70
C VAL A 800 -3.26 -12.23 -29.55
N ASN A 801 -3.48 -13.13 -30.48
CA ASN A 801 -4.67 -13.97 -30.52
C ASN A 801 -4.53 -15.30 -29.77
N GLN A 802 -3.39 -15.56 -29.13
CA GLN A 802 -3.16 -16.78 -28.34
C GLN A 802 -3.73 -16.61 -26.93
N VAL A 803 -5.06 -16.57 -26.83
CA VAL A 803 -5.77 -16.39 -25.56
C VAL A 803 -6.29 -17.73 -25.07
N SER A 804 -6.09 -18.02 -23.78
CA SER A 804 -6.63 -19.18 -23.07
C SER A 804 -7.39 -18.73 -21.84
N GLU A 805 -8.34 -19.54 -21.39
CA GLU A 805 -9.07 -19.35 -20.15
C GLU A 805 -8.62 -20.40 -19.14
N ILE A 806 -8.17 -19.94 -17.96
CA ILE A 806 -7.62 -20.81 -16.92
C ILE A 806 -8.52 -20.71 -15.69
N PRO A 807 -9.18 -21.79 -15.27
CA PRO A 807 -9.94 -21.81 -14.03
C PRO A 807 -8.99 -21.85 -12.85
N VAL A 808 -9.21 -20.94 -11.90
CA VAL A 808 -8.46 -20.86 -10.64
C VAL A 808 -9.44 -21.18 -9.51
N SER A 809 -9.11 -22.17 -8.69
CA SER A 809 -9.83 -22.50 -7.46
C SER A 809 -9.20 -21.80 -6.26
N PRO A 810 -9.96 -21.46 -5.20
CA PRO A 810 -9.43 -20.86 -4.00
C PRO A 810 -8.63 -21.88 -3.18
N LEU A 811 -7.90 -21.42 -2.17
CA LEU A 811 -7.39 -22.30 -1.12
C LEU A 811 -8.41 -22.36 0.03
N LYS A 812 -8.54 -23.51 0.69
CA LYS A 812 -9.52 -23.66 1.78
C LYS A 812 -9.35 -22.65 2.92
N LYS A 813 -8.14 -22.18 3.16
CA LYS A 813 -7.83 -21.12 4.15
C LYS A 813 -8.28 -19.73 3.72
N ASP A 814 -8.58 -19.52 2.44
CA ASP A 814 -8.98 -18.24 1.88
C ASP A 814 -10.51 -18.12 1.78
N VAL A 815 -11.24 -19.08 2.33
CA VAL A 815 -12.69 -19.04 2.56
C VAL A 815 -12.92 -18.55 3.99
N LEU A 816 -13.46 -17.34 4.13
CA LEU A 816 -13.71 -16.69 5.41
C LEU A 816 -15.21 -16.54 5.62
N VAL A 817 -15.75 -17.19 6.63
CA VAL A 817 -17.16 -17.03 7.02
C VAL A 817 -17.32 -15.70 7.75
N ASN A 818 -18.00 -14.74 7.12
CA ASN A 818 -18.17 -13.38 7.62
C ASN A 818 -19.42 -13.24 8.51
N LEU A 819 -20.52 -13.92 8.11
CA LEU A 819 -21.76 -13.98 8.87
C LEU A 819 -22.17 -15.44 8.97
N PHE A 820 -22.43 -15.90 10.18
CA PHE A 820 -23.04 -17.21 10.42
C PHE A 820 -23.84 -17.18 11.73
N GLY A 821 -25.13 -17.42 11.64
CA GLY A 821 -25.98 -17.42 12.82
C GLY A 821 -27.46 -17.36 12.49
N ILE A 822 -28.24 -17.07 13.51
CA ILE A 822 -29.68 -17.02 13.40
C ILE A 822 -30.09 -15.61 13.02
N ALA A 823 -30.76 -15.46 11.87
CA ALA A 823 -31.35 -14.21 11.45
C ALA A 823 -32.89 -14.25 11.65
N TRP A 824 -33.41 -13.14 12.13
CA TRP A 824 -34.81 -12.95 12.32
C TRP A 824 -35.40 -12.27 11.09
N LEU A 825 -36.17 -13.04 10.28
CA LEU A 825 -36.79 -12.59 9.04
C LEU A 825 -38.17 -12.01 9.35
N PRO A 826 -38.43 -10.70 9.09
CA PRO A 826 -39.71 -10.09 9.36
C PRO A 826 -40.77 -10.52 8.35
N TYR A 827 -41.98 -10.80 8.85
CA TYR A 827 -43.19 -11.02 8.07
C TYR A 827 -44.32 -10.09 8.55
N HIS A 828 -45.01 -9.45 7.63
CA HIS A 828 -46.24 -8.73 7.93
C HIS A 828 -47.32 -9.72 8.25
N LEU A 829 -47.96 -9.58 9.41
CA LEU A 829 -49.10 -10.38 9.85
C LEU A 829 -50.38 -9.63 9.56
N VAL A 830 -51.20 -10.19 8.71
CA VAL A 830 -52.47 -9.59 8.26
C VAL A 830 -53.63 -10.53 8.55
N GLN A 831 -54.70 -10.03 9.14
CA GLN A 831 -55.96 -10.73 9.33
C GLN A 831 -56.98 -10.26 8.26
N ALA A 832 -57.39 -11.15 7.39
CA ALA A 832 -58.41 -10.90 6.38
C ALA A 832 -59.66 -11.81 6.64
N GLY A 833 -60.66 -11.30 7.34
CA GLY A 833 -61.73 -12.12 7.86
C GLY A 833 -61.24 -13.15 8.88
N ASP A 834 -61.49 -14.42 8.64
CA ASP A 834 -61.06 -15.55 9.47
C ASP A 834 -59.66 -16.08 9.05
N GLU A 835 -59.11 -15.61 7.91
CA GLU A 835 -57.81 -16.04 7.40
C GLU A 835 -56.69 -15.12 7.86
N ARG A 836 -55.58 -15.75 8.29
CA ARG A 836 -54.35 -15.05 8.61
C ARG A 836 -53.36 -15.26 7.50
N ILE A 837 -52.82 -14.15 6.99
CA ILE A 837 -51.84 -14.12 5.90
C ILE A 837 -50.52 -13.58 6.45
N GLU A 838 -49.43 -14.29 6.21
CA GLU A 838 -48.08 -13.86 6.53
C GLU A 838 -47.35 -13.52 5.24
N LEU A 839 -46.90 -12.27 5.10
CA LEU A 839 -46.25 -11.75 3.90
C LEU A 839 -44.80 -11.35 4.20
N PRO A 840 -43.81 -11.69 3.36
CA PRO A 840 -42.41 -11.34 3.62
C PRO A 840 -42.23 -9.83 3.72
N GLY A 841 -41.62 -9.39 4.81
CA GLY A 841 -41.26 -7.98 5.06
C GLY A 841 -39.84 -7.61 4.63
N PHE A 842 -39.04 -8.57 4.16
CA PHE A 842 -37.67 -8.38 3.72
C PHE A 842 -37.48 -8.90 2.30
N LYS A 843 -36.72 -8.12 1.52
CA LYS A 843 -36.17 -8.52 0.23
C LYS A 843 -34.71 -8.06 0.15
N VAL A 844 -33.81 -8.94 -0.27
CA VAL A 844 -32.45 -8.58 -0.57
C VAL A 844 -32.47 -7.57 -1.74
N LYS A 845 -31.79 -6.47 -1.60
CA LYS A 845 -31.65 -5.50 -2.71
C LYS A 845 -30.83 -6.18 -3.79
N SER A 846 -31.36 -6.39 -4.98
CA SER A 846 -30.54 -6.72 -6.15
C SER A 846 -29.67 -5.53 -6.48
N SER A 847 -28.35 -5.75 -6.51
CA SER A 847 -27.33 -4.77 -6.91
C SER A 847 -27.53 -4.29 -8.35
#